data_ba8f8da23e490d33d787a19eb8918402
#
_entry.id   ba8f8da23e490d33d787a19eb8918402
#
_cell.length_a   1.000
_cell.length_b   1.000
_cell.length_c   1.000
_cell.angle_alpha   90.00
_cell.angle_beta   90.00
_cell.angle_gamma   90.00
#
_symmetry.space_group_name_H-M   'P 1'
#
loop_
_entity.id
_entity.type
_entity.pdbx_description
1 polymer ?
#
loop_
_entity_poly.entity_id
_entity_poly.type
_entity_poly.pdbx_seq_one_letter_code
_entity_poly.pdbx_strand_id
1 'polypeptide(L)'
;MRTAIFIAFVPFVLAFNSRQAPRPSERSSGITTDLAKFSEQSYDYIIVGGGSAGLVLANRLSANPAYTIGVIEAGLYHPNEPLINVPGTFGTAVGNTTFDWNTTTKIQPGLRNRVLPQSRGRVLGGSSALTYHNHNRGSKQEYDSWAELGNAGWDWDGIFPYFVKMDNVTPGDNGFLPGLTERPGVTSALDGATHGPITVSYNGNNSAATPYVAEWHKSWKNNGAYMNADPEGGNATGMTLTARTVDPVKGRVYSTNAYLEPVLERKNLFVLTGAQATRILFANSTRINTSLIATGIEYGTPVNTTRYIATATREVILSAGSHNSPQLLELSGIGNRTHLESLGIRSILDLPEVGENLQDHLEWHQDFLLKEDVPWETWDVYRHKSRDVGAWNQYLTNRTGVYNASPASLGFFPLQTFPEAFNVTELVEELDRELAAADLSPIRKRQFEIQRRQLIEGKVTQVEVLFIPKGGIAVSNYPIIPSRSYLTAITFVLRPYSTGNVHINSTDPFAAPLIDPGYNQFSFDSKVGAQWAKFTRKVAQSDPIAKYVESPVRPPVTTETLDQWDDFCREKAIPVWHAVGSTSMAPRNIGGVLDNRMVVYGTQNVRVVDAGSIPINVAAHTVATVYAIAEKVSDAIINDRRLQSLNSNIR
;
A
#
# COMPACT_ATOMS: atom_id res chain seq x y z
N MET A 1 -24.04 27.63 19.88
CA MET A 1 -23.84 28.02 18.48
C MET A 1 -22.35 28.23 18.26
N ARG A 2 -21.62 27.25 17.76
CA ARG A 2 -20.23 27.41 17.33
C ARG A 2 -20.22 27.18 15.83
N THR A 3 -19.97 28.24 15.11
CA THR A 3 -19.94 28.33 13.66
C THR A 3 -18.74 27.51 13.18
N ALA A 4 -18.99 26.42 12.48
CA ALA A 4 -17.97 25.68 11.78
C ALA A 4 -17.51 26.50 10.57
N ILE A 5 -16.28 26.99 10.60
CA ILE A 5 -15.65 27.62 9.45
C ILE A 5 -15.16 26.48 8.54
N PHE A 6 -15.92 26.21 7.49
CA PHE A 6 -15.45 25.45 6.34
C PHE A 6 -14.42 26.31 5.59
N ILE A 7 -13.13 26.03 5.78
CA ILE A 7 -12.09 26.57 4.90
C ILE A 7 -12.15 25.74 3.61
N ALA A 8 -12.76 26.33 2.59
CA ALA A 8 -12.74 25.80 1.26
C ALA A 8 -11.29 25.72 0.75
N PHE A 9 -10.81 24.52 0.46
CA PHE A 9 -9.63 24.30 -0.34
C PHE A 9 -9.88 24.91 -1.72
N VAL A 10 -9.23 26.01 -2.03
CA VAL A 10 -9.11 26.49 -3.40
C VAL A 10 -7.93 25.70 -3.99
N PRO A 11 -8.17 24.73 -4.87
CA PRO A 11 -7.08 24.15 -5.63
C PRO A 11 -6.54 25.26 -6.52
N PHE A 12 -5.28 25.66 -6.34
CA PHE A 12 -4.57 26.42 -7.32
C PHE A 12 -4.43 25.53 -8.56
N VAL A 13 -5.45 25.53 -9.40
CA VAL A 13 -5.38 24.97 -10.74
C VAL A 13 -4.46 25.91 -11.50
N LEU A 14 -3.19 25.53 -11.62
CA LEU A 14 -2.33 26.06 -12.66
C LEU A 14 -3.02 25.73 -13.98
N ALA A 15 -3.59 26.77 -14.61
CA ALA A 15 -4.06 26.68 -15.99
C ALA A 15 -2.83 26.44 -16.86
N PHE A 16 -2.50 25.17 -17.08
CA PHE A 16 -1.50 24.79 -18.06
C PHE A 16 -2.09 25.04 -19.44
N ASN A 17 -1.55 26.02 -20.14
CA ASN A 17 -1.71 26.09 -21.57
C ASN A 17 -1.07 24.82 -22.14
N SER A 18 -1.91 23.81 -22.40
CA SER A 18 -1.53 22.58 -23.05
C SER A 18 -1.13 22.91 -24.51
N ARG A 19 0.16 23.12 -24.76
CA ARG A 19 0.68 22.77 -26.08
C ARG A 19 0.53 21.26 -26.16
N GLN A 20 -0.47 20.82 -26.90
CA GLN A 20 -0.77 19.42 -27.17
C GLN A 20 0.50 18.74 -27.64
N ALA A 21 1.00 17.79 -26.85
CA ALA A 21 1.85 16.74 -27.41
C ALA A 21 1.09 16.06 -28.54
N PRO A 22 1.75 15.65 -29.64
CA PRO A 22 1.06 15.01 -30.76
C PRO A 22 0.28 13.80 -30.20
N ARG A 23 -1.03 13.78 -30.48
CA ARG A 23 -1.90 12.66 -30.16
C ARG A 23 -1.29 11.38 -30.71
N PRO A 24 -1.09 10.31 -29.93
CA PRO A 24 -0.83 9.01 -30.50
C PRO A 24 -1.99 8.71 -31.46
N SER A 25 -1.67 8.25 -32.67
CA SER A 25 -2.65 7.74 -33.63
C SER A 25 -3.62 6.81 -32.91
N GLU A 26 -4.93 6.90 -33.22
CA GLU A 26 -6.00 6.02 -32.77
C GLU A 26 -5.69 4.54 -33.11
N ARG A 27 -4.79 3.91 -32.35
CA ARG A 27 -4.70 2.46 -32.30
C ARG A 27 -5.74 2.02 -31.26
N SER A 28 -6.63 1.13 -31.66
CA SER A 28 -7.62 0.51 -30.78
C SER A 28 -6.86 -0.16 -29.60
N SER A 29 -6.67 0.60 -28.52
CA SER A 29 -6.18 0.05 -27.26
C SER A 29 -7.20 -0.98 -26.80
N GLY A 30 -6.78 -2.09 -26.22
CA GLY A 30 -7.67 -3.07 -25.58
C GLY A 30 -8.48 -2.50 -24.42
N ILE A 31 -8.40 -1.18 -24.20
CA ILE A 31 -9.12 -0.43 -23.15
C ILE A 31 -10.37 0.20 -23.75
N THR A 32 -11.51 0.02 -23.09
CA THR A 32 -12.82 0.58 -23.46
C THR A 32 -13.53 1.18 -22.26
N THR A 33 -14.43 2.13 -22.53
CA THR A 33 -15.43 2.63 -21.57
C THR A 33 -16.86 2.20 -21.96
N ASP A 34 -17.00 1.39 -23.00
CA ASP A 34 -18.29 0.91 -23.51
C ASP A 34 -18.73 -0.32 -22.71
N LEU A 35 -19.65 -0.10 -21.75
CA LEU A 35 -20.18 -1.12 -20.87
C LEU A 35 -20.97 -2.19 -21.64
N ALA A 36 -21.75 -1.80 -22.66
CA ALA A 36 -22.56 -2.71 -23.44
C ALA A 36 -21.70 -3.66 -24.26
N LYS A 37 -20.73 -3.12 -24.98
CA LYS A 37 -19.78 -3.90 -25.77
C LYS A 37 -19.00 -4.91 -24.95
N PHE A 38 -18.60 -4.55 -23.71
CA PHE A 38 -17.91 -5.47 -22.81
C PHE A 38 -18.80 -6.64 -22.38
N SER A 39 -20.11 -6.45 -22.29
CA SER A 39 -21.08 -7.52 -21.93
C SER A 39 -21.40 -8.50 -23.04
N GLU A 40 -21.07 -8.18 -24.29
CA GLU A 40 -21.36 -9.04 -25.44
C GLU A 40 -20.46 -10.29 -25.53
N GLN A 41 -19.39 -10.35 -24.68
CA GLN A 41 -18.38 -11.38 -24.72
C GLN A 41 -18.36 -12.21 -23.44
N SER A 42 -17.99 -13.48 -23.57
CA SER A 42 -17.67 -14.37 -22.45
C SER A 42 -16.16 -14.41 -22.23
N TYR A 43 -15.76 -14.45 -20.99
CA TYR A 43 -14.37 -14.46 -20.55
C TYR A 43 -14.04 -15.76 -19.84
N ASP A 44 -12.83 -16.28 -20.02
CA ASP A 44 -12.32 -17.38 -19.19
C ASP A 44 -12.10 -16.89 -17.76
N TYR A 45 -11.50 -15.72 -17.63
CA TYR A 45 -11.23 -15.08 -16.35
C TYR A 45 -11.76 -13.65 -16.34
N ILE A 46 -12.53 -13.32 -15.31
CA ILE A 46 -12.90 -11.93 -15.02
C ILE A 46 -12.13 -11.47 -13.80
N ILE A 47 -11.36 -10.40 -13.97
CA ILE A 47 -10.59 -9.74 -12.91
C ILE A 47 -11.32 -8.45 -12.53
N VAL A 48 -11.73 -8.35 -11.27
CA VAL A 48 -12.42 -7.18 -10.73
C VAL A 48 -11.39 -6.30 -10.00
N GLY A 49 -11.12 -5.13 -10.58
CA GLY A 49 -10.11 -4.18 -10.15
C GLY A 49 -8.85 -4.23 -11.02
N GLY A 50 -8.63 -3.17 -11.80
CA GLY A 50 -7.42 -2.93 -12.59
C GLY A 50 -6.31 -2.25 -11.77
N GLY A 51 -6.12 -2.68 -10.51
CA GLY A 51 -5.12 -2.16 -9.58
C GLY A 51 -3.79 -2.92 -9.62
N SER A 52 -3.02 -2.78 -8.54
CA SER A 52 -1.69 -3.38 -8.38
C SER A 52 -1.68 -4.88 -8.69
N ALA A 53 -2.53 -5.66 -8.04
CA ALA A 53 -2.59 -7.11 -8.26
C ALA A 53 -3.31 -7.50 -9.55
N GLY A 54 -4.44 -6.84 -9.86
CA GLY A 54 -5.28 -7.22 -10.99
C GLY A 54 -4.57 -7.08 -12.34
N LEU A 55 -3.71 -6.08 -12.52
CA LEU A 55 -2.96 -5.91 -13.77
C LEU A 55 -1.79 -6.91 -13.91
N VAL A 56 -1.22 -7.38 -12.80
CA VAL A 56 -0.29 -8.53 -12.82
C VAL A 56 -1.01 -9.78 -13.36
N LEU A 57 -2.16 -10.13 -12.75
CA LEU A 57 -2.97 -11.26 -13.20
C LEU A 57 -3.37 -11.12 -14.66
N ALA A 58 -3.83 -9.95 -15.09
CA ALA A 58 -4.22 -9.67 -16.47
C ALA A 58 -3.06 -9.92 -17.44
N ASN A 59 -1.86 -9.44 -17.11
CA ASN A 59 -0.65 -9.68 -17.90
C ASN A 59 -0.31 -11.16 -18.01
N ARG A 60 -0.21 -11.85 -16.85
CA ARG A 60 0.27 -13.22 -16.80
C ARG A 60 -0.71 -14.22 -17.43
N LEU A 61 -2.02 -14.06 -17.15
CA LEU A 61 -3.03 -14.97 -17.71
C LEU A 61 -3.25 -14.74 -19.20
N SER A 62 -3.22 -13.48 -19.69
CA SER A 62 -3.36 -13.18 -21.12
C SER A 62 -2.14 -13.58 -21.98
N ALA A 63 -1.04 -14.00 -21.36
CA ALA A 63 0.11 -14.56 -22.08
C ALA A 63 -0.24 -15.88 -22.78
N ASN A 64 -1.26 -16.59 -22.31
CA ASN A 64 -1.83 -17.72 -23.04
C ASN A 64 -2.96 -17.23 -23.97
N PRO A 65 -2.79 -17.26 -25.30
CA PRO A 65 -3.79 -16.75 -26.23
C PRO A 65 -5.09 -17.58 -26.25
N ALA A 66 -5.09 -18.77 -25.64
CA ALA A 66 -6.29 -19.60 -25.51
C ALA A 66 -7.23 -19.14 -24.38
N TYR A 67 -6.82 -18.20 -23.54
CA TYR A 67 -7.64 -17.66 -22.47
C TYR A 67 -8.11 -16.25 -22.82
N THR A 68 -9.39 -15.97 -22.64
CA THR A 68 -9.98 -14.65 -22.78
C THR A 68 -10.08 -13.99 -21.43
N ILE A 69 -9.43 -12.83 -21.26
CA ILE A 69 -9.31 -12.11 -20.00
C ILE A 69 -10.11 -10.81 -20.04
N GLY A 70 -11.06 -10.63 -19.12
CA GLY A 70 -11.77 -9.39 -18.91
C GLY A 70 -11.32 -8.72 -17.59
N VAL A 71 -11.02 -7.43 -17.64
CA VAL A 71 -10.72 -6.60 -16.47
C VAL A 71 -11.79 -5.54 -16.33
N ILE A 72 -12.35 -5.36 -15.13
CA ILE A 72 -13.32 -4.29 -14.82
C ILE A 72 -12.71 -3.35 -13.79
N GLU A 73 -12.53 -2.07 -14.15
CA GLU A 73 -11.93 -1.04 -13.29
C GLU A 73 -12.89 0.15 -13.13
N ALA A 74 -13.08 0.57 -11.87
CA ALA A 74 -13.96 1.69 -11.54
C ALA A 74 -13.41 3.05 -11.95
N GLY A 75 -12.09 3.22 -11.93
CA GLY A 75 -11.42 4.43 -12.37
C GLY A 75 -11.19 4.47 -13.88
N LEU A 76 -10.73 5.62 -14.36
CA LEU A 76 -10.38 5.81 -15.77
C LEU A 76 -8.90 5.58 -16.01
N TYR A 77 -8.53 5.47 -17.29
CA TYR A 77 -7.14 5.40 -17.74
C TYR A 77 -6.59 6.80 -17.98
N HIS A 78 -5.49 7.14 -17.30
CA HIS A 78 -4.83 8.45 -17.36
C HIS A 78 -3.32 8.31 -17.70
N PRO A 79 -2.96 7.95 -18.94
CA PRO A 79 -1.58 7.58 -19.30
C PRO A 79 -0.57 8.72 -19.17
N ASN A 80 -1.01 9.97 -19.27
CA ASN A 80 -0.14 11.14 -19.31
C ASN A 80 -0.40 12.12 -18.14
N GLU A 81 -0.95 11.63 -17.04
CA GLU A 81 -1.27 12.47 -15.88
C GLU A 81 0.00 12.83 -15.07
N PRO A 82 0.40 14.10 -15.03
CA PRO A 82 1.62 14.50 -14.30
C PRO A 82 1.55 14.21 -12.81
N LEU A 83 0.37 14.33 -12.17
CA LEU A 83 0.19 14.04 -10.73
C LEU A 83 0.44 12.56 -10.40
N ILE A 84 0.35 11.69 -11.40
CA ILE A 84 0.65 10.26 -11.29
C ILE A 84 2.08 9.97 -11.75
N ASN A 85 2.45 10.44 -12.95
CA ASN A 85 3.64 9.97 -13.67
C ASN A 85 4.93 10.66 -13.26
N VAL A 86 4.87 11.89 -12.70
CA VAL A 86 6.06 12.64 -12.27
C VAL A 86 6.42 12.24 -10.84
N PRO A 87 7.62 11.68 -10.59
CA PRO A 87 7.96 11.18 -9.25
C PRO A 87 7.84 12.22 -8.15
N GLY A 88 8.36 13.41 -8.36
CA GLY A 88 8.38 14.49 -7.35
C GLY A 88 7.02 15.10 -7.01
N THR A 89 5.94 14.68 -7.69
CA THR A 89 4.56 15.04 -7.34
C THR A 89 3.91 14.03 -6.37
N PHE A 90 4.67 13.10 -5.83
CA PHE A 90 4.14 12.10 -4.89
C PHE A 90 3.28 12.75 -3.79
N GLY A 91 2.19 12.08 -3.42
CA GLY A 91 1.22 12.56 -2.43
C GLY A 91 0.22 13.60 -2.94
N THR A 92 0.41 14.23 -4.11
CA THR A 92 -0.51 15.28 -4.61
C THR A 92 -1.80 14.72 -5.23
N ALA A 93 -1.80 13.48 -5.67
CA ALA A 93 -2.98 12.78 -6.17
C ALA A 93 -3.86 12.19 -5.05
N VAL A 94 -3.33 12.09 -3.82
CA VAL A 94 -4.06 11.63 -2.63
C VAL A 94 -5.17 12.63 -2.28
N GLY A 95 -6.39 12.13 -2.06
CA GLY A 95 -7.57 12.95 -1.80
C GLY A 95 -8.16 13.64 -3.04
N ASN A 96 -7.56 13.48 -4.22
CA ASN A 96 -8.14 13.96 -5.47
C ASN A 96 -9.20 12.97 -5.96
N THR A 97 -10.46 13.37 -5.96
CA THR A 97 -11.62 12.52 -6.29
C THR A 97 -11.61 11.96 -7.72
N THR A 98 -10.74 12.47 -8.60
CA THR A 98 -10.52 11.89 -9.94
C THR A 98 -9.75 10.57 -9.86
N PHE A 99 -8.79 10.46 -8.92
CA PHE A 99 -7.85 9.34 -8.82
C PHE A 99 -7.99 8.54 -7.53
N ASP A 100 -8.74 9.05 -6.55
CA ASP A 100 -8.87 8.51 -5.20
C ASP A 100 -10.35 8.23 -4.89
N TRP A 101 -10.63 7.09 -4.25
CA TRP A 101 -11.97 6.79 -3.71
C TRP A 101 -12.39 7.81 -2.64
N ASN A 102 -11.43 8.48 -2.01
CA ASN A 102 -11.63 9.52 -1.01
C ASN A 102 -12.55 9.07 0.14
N THR A 103 -12.37 7.84 0.57
CA THR A 103 -13.11 7.26 1.71
C THR A 103 -12.54 7.72 3.04
N THR A 104 -13.30 7.54 4.12
CA THR A 104 -12.90 7.89 5.47
C THR A 104 -13.22 6.76 6.45
N THR A 105 -12.53 6.75 7.58
CA THR A 105 -12.84 5.82 8.68
C THR A 105 -14.15 6.18 9.37
N LYS A 106 -14.70 5.24 10.13
CA LYS A 106 -15.56 5.55 11.28
C LYS A 106 -14.78 6.41 12.29
N ILE A 107 -15.51 6.95 13.27
CA ILE A 107 -14.88 7.63 14.41
C ILE A 107 -13.91 6.67 15.10
N GLN A 108 -12.66 7.14 15.34
CA GLN A 108 -11.59 6.36 15.97
C GLN A 108 -11.37 6.82 17.41
N PRO A 109 -11.90 6.09 18.42
CA PRO A 109 -11.76 6.47 19.83
C PRO A 109 -10.30 6.53 20.28
N GLY A 110 -9.45 5.59 19.84
CA GLY A 110 -8.03 5.55 20.14
C GLY A 110 -7.24 6.75 19.57
N LEU A 111 -7.83 7.52 18.66
CA LEU A 111 -7.28 8.73 18.05
C LEU A 111 -8.13 9.98 18.35
N ARG A 112 -8.59 10.13 19.60
CA ARG A 112 -9.37 11.28 20.07
C ARG A 112 -10.68 11.53 19.29
N ASN A 113 -11.37 10.45 18.92
CA ASN A 113 -12.62 10.46 18.16
C ASN A 113 -12.50 11.15 16.79
N ARG A 114 -11.34 11.07 16.17
CA ARG A 114 -11.12 11.61 14.82
C ARG A 114 -11.68 10.67 13.75
N VAL A 115 -12.09 11.27 12.64
CA VAL A 115 -12.35 10.60 11.36
C VAL A 115 -11.15 10.87 10.47
N LEU A 116 -10.60 9.84 9.86
CA LEU A 116 -9.36 9.89 9.11
C LEU A 116 -9.56 9.50 7.64
N PRO A 117 -8.82 10.12 6.70
CA PRO A 117 -8.88 9.73 5.30
C PRO A 117 -8.34 8.30 5.11
N GLN A 118 -9.02 7.52 4.27
CA GLN A 118 -8.59 6.18 3.84
C GLN A 118 -8.42 6.18 2.32
N SER A 119 -7.30 6.73 1.87
CA SER A 119 -6.99 6.88 0.44
C SER A 119 -6.77 5.53 -0.23
N ARG A 120 -7.48 5.30 -1.34
CA ARG A 120 -7.30 4.15 -2.25
C ARG A 120 -7.42 4.62 -3.68
N GLY A 121 -6.55 4.13 -4.56
CA GLY A 121 -6.59 4.52 -5.96
C GLY A 121 -7.88 4.10 -6.66
N ARG A 122 -8.54 5.07 -7.32
CA ARG A 122 -9.68 4.89 -8.24
C ARG A 122 -9.25 5.32 -9.62
N VAL A 123 -8.34 4.59 -10.18
CA VAL A 123 -7.69 4.86 -11.47
C VAL A 123 -7.10 3.55 -11.97
N LEU A 124 -7.00 3.36 -13.27
CA LEU A 124 -6.30 2.21 -13.83
C LEU A 124 -4.84 2.21 -13.33
N GLY A 125 -4.45 1.13 -12.64
CA GLY A 125 -3.25 1.03 -11.82
C GLY A 125 -3.54 1.04 -10.32
N GLY A 126 -4.75 1.40 -9.92
CA GLY A 126 -5.19 1.41 -8.51
C GLY A 126 -4.25 2.20 -7.60
N SER A 127 -4.06 1.71 -6.38
CA SER A 127 -3.23 2.41 -5.39
C SER A 127 -1.76 2.51 -5.76
N SER A 128 -1.22 1.67 -6.69
CA SER A 128 0.16 1.83 -7.18
C SER A 128 0.40 3.16 -7.93
N ALA A 129 -0.67 3.77 -8.45
CA ALA A 129 -0.61 5.10 -9.07
C ALA A 129 -0.46 6.24 -8.05
N LEU A 130 -0.80 6.00 -6.76
CA LEU A 130 -0.81 7.02 -5.70
C LEU A 130 0.34 6.89 -4.70
N THR A 131 1.15 5.80 -4.75
CA THR A 131 2.24 5.53 -3.81
C THR A 131 3.30 6.64 -3.79
N TYR A 132 4.08 6.68 -2.69
CA TYR A 132 5.26 7.54 -2.56
C TYR A 132 6.52 6.90 -3.14
N HIS A 133 6.36 5.90 -4.01
CA HIS A 133 7.40 5.15 -4.72
C HIS A 133 8.21 4.16 -3.87
N ASN A 134 8.08 4.15 -2.55
CA ASN A 134 8.86 3.24 -1.72
C ASN A 134 8.60 1.79 -2.15
N HIS A 135 9.71 1.05 -2.37
CA HIS A 135 9.68 -0.34 -2.81
C HIS A 135 10.60 -1.15 -1.92
N ASN A 136 10.04 -1.77 -0.92
CA ASN A 136 10.78 -2.56 0.06
C ASN A 136 9.96 -3.78 0.51
N ARG A 137 10.63 -4.70 1.18
CA ARG A 137 10.09 -5.97 1.66
C ARG A 137 10.20 -6.04 3.17
N GLY A 138 9.34 -6.85 3.78
CA GLY A 138 9.49 -7.27 5.17
C GLY A 138 10.65 -8.25 5.36
N SER A 139 11.03 -8.48 6.60
CA SER A 139 12.02 -9.49 6.96
C SER A 139 11.48 -10.91 6.70
N LYS A 140 12.39 -11.86 6.47
CA LYS A 140 12.07 -13.28 6.22
C LYS A 140 11.06 -13.83 7.24
N GLN A 141 11.25 -13.54 8.52
CA GLN A 141 10.41 -14.04 9.61
C GLN A 141 8.96 -13.56 9.53
N GLU A 142 8.70 -12.47 8.84
CA GLU A 142 7.33 -11.93 8.68
C GLU A 142 6.54 -12.75 7.67
N TYR A 143 7.17 -13.17 6.57
CA TYR A 143 6.56 -14.10 5.61
C TYR A 143 6.50 -15.52 6.16
N ASP A 144 7.53 -15.97 6.88
CA ASP A 144 7.52 -17.27 7.57
C ASP A 144 6.34 -17.38 8.54
N SER A 145 5.91 -16.26 9.14
CA SER A 145 4.72 -16.21 10.01
C SER A 145 3.41 -16.52 9.28
N TRP A 146 3.33 -16.28 7.98
CA TRP A 146 2.15 -16.66 7.19
C TRP A 146 2.05 -18.17 7.04
N ALA A 147 3.17 -18.85 6.79
CA ALA A 147 3.21 -20.30 6.77
C ALA A 147 2.94 -20.90 8.16
N GLU A 148 3.48 -20.32 9.21
CA GLU A 148 3.21 -20.71 10.60
C GLU A 148 1.73 -20.56 10.99
N LEU A 149 1.04 -19.56 10.45
CA LEU A 149 -0.41 -19.39 10.62
C LEU A 149 -1.21 -20.54 9.97
N GLY A 150 -0.59 -21.34 9.12
CA GLY A 150 -1.18 -22.49 8.46
C GLY A 150 -1.21 -22.39 6.93
N ASN A 151 -0.56 -21.41 6.33
CA ASN A 151 -0.55 -21.20 4.88
C ASN A 151 0.72 -21.80 4.26
N ALA A 152 0.76 -23.11 4.08
CA ALA A 152 1.90 -23.82 3.51
C ALA A 152 2.34 -23.22 2.17
N GLY A 153 3.66 -22.99 2.02
CA GLY A 153 4.27 -22.41 0.83
C GLY A 153 4.21 -20.88 0.75
N TRP A 154 3.73 -20.19 1.81
CA TRP A 154 3.72 -18.73 1.92
C TRP A 154 4.79 -18.20 2.89
N ASP A 155 5.81 -19.01 3.17
CA ASP A 155 7.05 -18.59 3.82
C ASP A 155 7.92 -17.74 2.86
N TRP A 156 9.03 -17.25 3.38
CA TRP A 156 9.99 -16.48 2.60
C TRP A 156 10.45 -17.22 1.35
N ASP A 157 10.85 -18.48 1.50
CA ASP A 157 11.37 -19.26 0.38
C ASP A 157 10.31 -19.51 -0.70
N GLY A 158 9.04 -19.52 -0.31
CA GLY A 158 7.89 -19.66 -1.20
C GLY A 158 7.46 -18.36 -1.89
N ILE A 159 7.76 -17.16 -1.34
CA ILE A 159 7.38 -15.87 -1.95
C ILE A 159 8.56 -15.14 -2.58
N PHE A 160 9.78 -15.29 -2.07
CA PHE A 160 10.97 -14.57 -2.51
C PHE A 160 11.24 -14.68 -4.02
N PRO A 161 11.10 -15.85 -4.66
CA PRO A 161 11.27 -15.97 -6.12
C PRO A 161 10.37 -15.01 -6.93
N TYR A 162 9.22 -14.64 -6.38
CA TYR A 162 8.28 -13.73 -7.05
C TYR A 162 8.65 -12.27 -6.90
N PHE A 163 9.35 -11.91 -5.84
CA PHE A 163 10.02 -10.61 -5.75
C PHE A 163 11.10 -10.47 -6.81
N VAL A 164 11.96 -11.49 -6.97
CA VAL A 164 12.99 -11.51 -8.00
C VAL A 164 12.38 -11.48 -9.41
N LYS A 165 11.28 -12.22 -9.63
CA LYS A 165 10.57 -12.28 -10.92
C LYS A 165 9.98 -10.95 -11.36
N MET A 166 9.52 -10.13 -10.41
CA MET A 166 8.87 -8.85 -10.75
C MET A 166 9.85 -7.69 -10.91
N ASP A 167 11.00 -7.72 -10.27
CA ASP A 167 11.92 -6.61 -10.18
C ASP A 167 12.88 -6.53 -11.38
N ASN A 168 13.15 -5.30 -11.82
CA ASN A 168 14.22 -4.93 -12.72
C ASN A 168 15.03 -3.82 -12.05
N VAL A 169 16.04 -4.24 -11.29
CA VAL A 169 16.88 -3.32 -10.53
C VAL A 169 17.85 -2.65 -11.46
N THR A 170 17.70 -1.35 -11.66
CA THR A 170 18.71 -0.54 -12.35
C THR A 170 19.71 -0.05 -11.31
N PRO A 171 21.04 -0.32 -11.51
CA PRO A 171 22.03 0.37 -10.73
C PRO A 171 21.79 1.87 -10.89
N GLY A 172 21.48 2.54 -9.78
CA GLY A 172 21.35 4.01 -9.82
C GLY A 172 22.62 4.62 -10.38
N ASP A 173 22.53 5.84 -10.93
CA ASP A 173 23.68 6.63 -11.39
C ASP A 173 24.77 6.65 -10.33
N ASN A 174 25.72 5.77 -10.37
CA ASN A 174 26.78 5.56 -9.40
C ASN A 174 26.45 5.94 -7.94
N GLY A 175 25.21 5.93 -7.64
CA GLY A 175 24.30 6.01 -6.51
C GLY A 175 24.79 6.61 -5.20
N PHE A 176 25.75 7.50 -5.23
CA PHE A 176 26.20 8.15 -4.02
C PHE A 176 25.36 9.39 -3.73
N LEU A 177 24.58 9.31 -2.65
CA LEU A 177 24.23 10.52 -1.95
C LEU A 177 25.52 11.14 -1.43
N PRO A 178 25.78 12.43 -1.65
CA PRO A 178 27.00 13.08 -1.21
C PRO A 178 27.23 12.81 0.29
N GLY A 179 28.40 12.27 0.64
CA GLY A 179 28.79 12.01 2.03
C GLY A 179 28.47 10.61 2.58
N LEU A 180 27.81 9.73 1.83
CA LEU A 180 27.69 8.31 2.19
C LEU A 180 28.82 7.52 1.54
N THR A 181 29.64 6.86 2.39
CA THR A 181 30.78 6.03 1.95
C THR A 181 30.39 4.57 1.72
N GLU A 182 29.28 4.13 2.30
CA GLU A 182 28.78 2.77 2.18
C GLU A 182 27.56 2.78 1.25
N ARG A 183 27.58 1.96 0.21
CA ARG A 183 26.40 1.73 -0.63
C ARG A 183 25.42 0.88 0.14
N PRO A 184 24.22 1.36 0.49
CA PRO A 184 23.13 0.45 0.77
C PRO A 184 22.72 -0.20 -0.55
N GLY A 185 22.92 -1.44 -0.62
CA GLY A 185 22.35 -2.50 -1.35
C GLY A 185 21.88 -2.35 -2.78
N VAL A 186 22.77 -2.51 -3.77
CA VAL A 186 22.41 -3.45 -4.83
C VAL A 186 22.98 -4.78 -4.35
N THR A 187 22.14 -5.62 -3.81
CA THR A 187 22.55 -6.79 -3.05
C THR A 187 22.64 -8.01 -3.91
N SER A 188 23.45 -8.99 -3.44
CA SER A 188 23.46 -10.36 -3.96
C SER A 188 22.05 -10.99 -4.02
N ALA A 189 21.12 -10.58 -3.18
CA ALA A 189 19.74 -11.05 -3.19
C ALA A 189 18.94 -10.60 -4.42
N LEU A 190 19.38 -9.50 -5.07
CA LEU A 190 18.78 -9.00 -6.31
C LEU A 190 19.62 -9.34 -7.55
N ASP A 191 20.72 -10.11 -7.41
CA ASP A 191 21.53 -10.64 -8.51
C ASP A 191 20.70 -11.63 -9.35
N GLY A 192 19.90 -11.18 -10.25
CA GLY A 192 18.95 -11.94 -11.05
C GLY A 192 17.63 -11.20 -11.28
N ALA A 193 17.35 -10.15 -10.49
CA ALA A 193 16.21 -9.27 -10.67
C ALA A 193 16.50 -8.19 -11.75
N THR A 194 16.82 -8.61 -12.97
CA THR A 194 17.26 -7.72 -14.06
C THR A 194 16.29 -7.65 -15.23
N HIS A 195 15.17 -8.38 -15.16
CA HIS A 195 14.26 -8.53 -16.30
C HIS A 195 12.77 -8.46 -15.93
N GLY A 196 12.45 -8.13 -14.69
CA GLY A 196 11.06 -7.97 -14.25
C GLY A 196 10.41 -6.69 -14.83
N PRO A 197 9.10 -6.60 -14.79
CA PRO A 197 8.37 -5.43 -15.30
C PRO A 197 8.48 -4.19 -14.40
N ILE A 198 8.80 -4.35 -13.11
CA ILE A 198 8.93 -3.24 -12.17
C ILE A 198 10.36 -2.74 -12.14
N THR A 199 10.61 -1.60 -12.79
CA THR A 199 11.91 -0.92 -12.66
C THR A 199 12.06 -0.36 -11.26
N VAL A 200 13.13 -0.78 -10.58
CA VAL A 200 13.52 -0.32 -9.24
C VAL A 200 14.82 0.48 -9.37
N SER A 201 14.85 1.66 -8.77
CA SER A 201 16.03 2.53 -8.77
C SER A 201 16.24 3.18 -7.40
N TYR A 202 17.32 3.94 -7.24
CA TYR A 202 17.60 4.72 -6.05
C TYR A 202 17.75 6.20 -6.40
N ASN A 203 17.49 7.09 -5.41
CA ASN A 203 17.81 8.50 -5.59
C ASN A 203 19.34 8.66 -5.74
N GLY A 204 19.75 9.45 -6.71
CA GLY A 204 21.15 9.75 -7.00
C GLY A 204 21.34 11.23 -7.35
N ASN A 205 22.45 11.56 -8.00
CA ASN A 205 22.78 12.94 -8.40
C ASN A 205 21.68 13.60 -9.25
N ASN A 206 20.90 12.79 -9.98
CA ASN A 206 19.84 13.27 -10.87
C ASN A 206 18.51 13.60 -10.14
N SER A 207 18.41 13.36 -8.83
CA SER A 207 17.16 13.51 -8.07
C SER A 207 17.22 14.57 -6.96
N ALA A 208 18.02 15.61 -7.12
CA ALA A 208 18.20 16.68 -6.12
C ALA A 208 18.51 16.12 -4.71
N ALA A 209 19.32 15.06 -4.65
CA ALA A 209 19.80 14.51 -3.40
C ALA A 209 20.58 15.57 -2.61
N THR A 210 20.36 15.60 -1.29
CA THR A 210 21.02 16.57 -0.40
C THR A 210 21.91 15.86 0.61
N PRO A 211 23.08 16.45 0.98
CA PRO A 211 23.95 15.88 1.99
C PRO A 211 23.30 15.70 3.38
N TYR A 212 22.17 16.33 3.66
CA TYR A 212 21.42 16.10 4.90
C TYR A 212 21.06 14.63 5.13
N VAL A 213 20.87 13.84 4.07
CA VAL A 213 20.60 12.39 4.20
C VAL A 213 21.79 11.68 4.83
N ALA A 214 23.02 12.03 4.42
CA ALA A 214 24.22 11.44 4.99
C ALA A 214 24.42 11.85 6.46
N GLU A 215 24.18 13.12 6.78
CA GLU A 215 24.27 13.61 8.17
C GLU A 215 23.20 12.97 9.05
N TRP A 216 21.99 12.75 8.51
CA TRP A 216 20.92 12.02 9.17
C TRP A 216 21.34 10.57 9.50
N HIS A 217 21.88 9.84 8.53
CA HIS A 217 22.37 8.48 8.73
C HIS A 217 23.49 8.41 9.79
N LYS A 218 24.44 9.36 9.78
CA LYS A 218 25.50 9.43 10.80
C LYS A 218 24.91 9.68 12.20
N SER A 219 23.90 10.55 12.32
CA SER A 219 23.23 10.79 13.60
C SER A 219 22.53 9.54 14.11
N TRP A 220 21.88 8.78 13.25
CA TRP A 220 21.31 7.47 13.63
C TRP A 220 22.37 6.48 14.09
N LYS A 221 23.49 6.39 13.35
CA LYS A 221 24.63 5.53 13.72
C LYS A 221 25.19 5.90 15.09
N ASN A 222 25.34 7.20 15.37
CA ASN A 222 25.82 7.70 16.67
C ASN A 222 24.85 7.39 17.82
N ASN A 223 23.57 7.14 17.53
CA ASN A 223 22.54 6.73 18.48
C ASN A 223 22.23 5.23 18.44
N GLY A 224 23.15 4.39 17.98
CA GLY A 224 23.07 2.93 18.07
C GLY A 224 22.43 2.24 16.86
N ALA A 225 21.97 2.97 15.84
CA ALA A 225 21.49 2.34 14.62
C ALA A 225 22.66 1.80 13.78
N TYR A 226 22.41 0.72 13.06
CA TYR A 226 23.36 0.19 12.08
C TYR A 226 22.87 0.44 10.65
N MET A 227 23.79 0.45 9.70
CA MET A 227 23.52 0.57 8.27
C MET A 227 23.23 -0.80 7.69
N ASN A 228 22.16 -0.92 6.95
CA ASN A 228 21.83 -2.16 6.25
C ASN A 228 22.20 -2.05 4.77
N ALA A 229 23.15 -2.88 4.35
CA ALA A 229 23.60 -2.94 2.97
C ALA A 229 22.71 -3.84 2.10
N ASP A 230 21.89 -4.72 2.70
CA ASP A 230 20.99 -5.65 2.01
C ASP A 230 19.59 -5.72 2.65
N PRO A 231 18.79 -4.63 2.57
CA PRO A 231 17.45 -4.60 3.16
C PRO A 231 16.47 -5.55 2.45
N GLU A 232 16.78 -5.97 1.23
CA GLU A 232 15.88 -6.74 0.38
C GLU A 232 16.16 -8.27 0.44
N GLY A 233 17.22 -8.70 1.11
CA GLY A 233 17.66 -10.09 1.21
C GLY A 233 17.02 -10.91 2.33
N GLY A 234 15.98 -10.38 2.98
CA GLY A 234 15.26 -11.07 4.07
C GLY A 234 15.60 -10.58 5.48
N ASN A 235 16.49 -9.60 5.62
CA ASN A 235 16.68 -8.82 6.83
C ASN A 235 16.47 -7.34 6.52
N ALA A 236 15.26 -6.84 6.77
CA ALA A 236 14.91 -5.44 6.47
C ALA A 236 15.41 -4.45 7.54
N THR A 237 16.00 -4.91 8.66
CA THR A 237 16.35 -4.04 9.79
C THR A 237 17.58 -3.19 9.54
N GLY A 238 17.60 -1.95 10.06
CA GLY A 238 18.71 -0.97 9.92
C GLY A 238 18.34 0.24 9.09
N MET A 239 19.25 1.22 9.04
CA MET A 239 19.15 2.38 8.13
C MET A 239 19.55 1.99 6.72
N THR A 240 18.79 2.44 5.73
CA THR A 240 19.05 2.16 4.32
C THR A 240 18.65 3.34 3.42
N LEU A 241 19.10 3.33 2.18
CA LEU A 241 18.52 4.17 1.13
C LEU A 241 17.27 3.49 0.58
N THR A 242 16.28 4.30 0.26
CA THR A 242 15.00 3.81 -0.25
C THR A 242 15.14 3.32 -1.69
N ALA A 243 14.87 2.06 -1.93
CA ALA A 243 14.53 1.55 -3.25
C ALA A 243 13.18 2.16 -3.69
N ARG A 244 13.07 2.54 -4.96
CA ARG A 244 11.89 3.25 -5.46
C ARG A 244 11.43 2.71 -6.82
N THR A 245 10.12 2.70 -7.04
CA THR A 245 9.50 2.35 -8.33
C THR A 245 9.51 3.56 -9.26
N VAL A 246 10.70 3.93 -9.72
CA VAL A 246 10.94 5.02 -10.67
C VAL A 246 11.94 4.57 -11.73
N ASP A 247 11.50 4.65 -12.99
CA ASP A 247 12.40 4.56 -14.13
C ASP A 247 13.05 5.93 -14.32
N PRO A 248 14.40 6.04 -14.32
CA PRO A 248 15.08 7.33 -14.43
C PRO A 248 14.72 8.14 -15.69
N VAL A 249 14.24 7.49 -16.74
CA VAL A 249 13.88 8.12 -18.02
C VAL A 249 12.37 8.32 -18.15
N LYS A 250 11.57 7.33 -17.71
CA LYS A 250 10.12 7.32 -17.93
C LYS A 250 9.32 7.94 -16.79
N GLY A 251 9.89 8.01 -15.57
CA GLY A 251 9.22 8.48 -14.36
C GLY A 251 8.63 7.35 -13.52
N ARG A 252 7.46 7.56 -12.90
CA ARG A 252 6.81 6.54 -12.06
C ARG A 252 6.66 5.21 -12.79
N VAL A 253 7.00 4.12 -12.09
CA VAL A 253 6.64 2.74 -12.47
C VAL A 253 5.51 2.26 -11.58
N TYR A 254 4.42 1.81 -12.17
CA TYR A 254 3.25 1.30 -11.48
C TYR A 254 2.56 0.24 -12.36
N SER A 255 1.56 -0.43 -11.83
CA SER A 255 1.00 -1.62 -12.49
C SER A 255 0.52 -1.38 -13.92
N THR A 256 0.04 -0.18 -14.26
CA THR A 256 -0.42 0.13 -15.62
C THR A 256 0.72 0.12 -16.63
N ASN A 257 1.78 0.92 -16.40
CA ASN A 257 2.87 1.01 -17.37
C ASN A 257 3.84 -0.18 -17.29
N ALA A 258 3.88 -0.89 -16.17
CA ALA A 258 4.72 -2.05 -15.99
C ALA A 258 4.10 -3.34 -16.55
N TYR A 259 2.82 -3.57 -16.32
CA TYR A 259 2.18 -4.83 -16.66
C TYR A 259 1.13 -4.73 -17.76
N LEU A 260 0.38 -3.64 -17.87
CA LEU A 260 -0.72 -3.55 -18.84
C LEU A 260 -0.27 -2.97 -20.18
N GLU A 261 0.34 -1.79 -20.20
CA GLU A 261 0.71 -1.10 -21.44
C GLU A 261 1.57 -1.96 -22.38
N PRO A 262 2.54 -2.76 -21.90
CA PRO A 262 3.35 -3.61 -22.79
C PRO A 262 2.56 -4.72 -23.50
N VAL A 263 1.34 -4.99 -23.08
CA VAL A 263 0.52 -6.12 -23.58
C VAL A 263 -0.85 -5.71 -24.13
N LEU A 264 -1.09 -4.43 -24.31
CA LEU A 264 -2.36 -3.90 -24.84
C LEU A 264 -2.71 -4.41 -26.25
N GLU A 265 -1.71 -4.83 -27.03
CA GLU A 265 -1.91 -5.39 -28.37
C GLU A 265 -2.43 -6.85 -28.36
N ARG A 266 -2.51 -7.49 -27.18
CA ARG A 266 -3.03 -8.86 -27.07
C ARG A 266 -4.52 -8.89 -27.35
N LYS A 267 -4.93 -9.67 -28.33
CA LYS A 267 -6.33 -9.76 -28.80
C LYS A 267 -7.28 -10.44 -27.80
N ASN A 268 -6.75 -11.14 -26.83
CA ASN A 268 -7.47 -11.88 -25.78
C ASN A 268 -7.55 -11.14 -24.45
N LEU A 269 -7.11 -9.87 -24.38
CA LEU A 269 -7.17 -9.02 -23.20
C LEU A 269 -8.10 -7.83 -23.44
N PHE A 270 -9.13 -7.70 -22.58
CA PHE A 270 -10.17 -6.68 -22.64
C PHE A 270 -10.22 -5.94 -21.31
N VAL A 271 -10.09 -4.63 -21.32
CA VAL A 271 -10.06 -3.79 -20.13
C VAL A 271 -11.18 -2.77 -20.20
N LEU A 272 -12.17 -2.90 -19.32
CA LEU A 272 -13.24 -1.92 -19.14
C LEU A 272 -12.86 -0.96 -18.01
N THR A 273 -12.88 0.34 -18.28
CA THR A 273 -12.63 1.40 -17.31
C THR A 273 -13.87 2.28 -17.10
N GLY A 274 -13.98 2.93 -15.94
CA GLY A 274 -15.13 3.76 -15.58
C GLY A 274 -16.37 2.94 -15.20
N ALA A 275 -16.22 1.65 -14.87
CA ALA A 275 -17.30 0.77 -14.49
C ALA A 275 -16.98 0.03 -13.17
N GLN A 276 -17.90 0.05 -12.24
CA GLN A 276 -17.77 -0.62 -10.94
C GLN A 276 -18.53 -1.96 -10.94
N ALA A 277 -17.88 -3.03 -10.49
CA ALA A 277 -18.54 -4.30 -10.21
C ALA A 277 -19.49 -4.13 -9.03
N THR A 278 -20.70 -4.67 -9.16
CA THR A 278 -21.79 -4.50 -8.18
C THR A 278 -22.15 -5.80 -7.48
N ARG A 279 -21.94 -6.95 -8.12
CA ARG A 279 -22.27 -8.26 -7.55
C ARG A 279 -21.61 -9.39 -8.31
N ILE A 280 -21.21 -10.45 -7.60
CA ILE A 280 -20.84 -11.74 -8.19
C ILE A 280 -22.11 -12.53 -8.45
N LEU A 281 -22.23 -13.12 -9.63
CA LEU A 281 -23.35 -13.96 -10.02
C LEU A 281 -22.98 -15.43 -9.86
N PHE A 282 -23.87 -16.21 -9.25
CA PHE A 282 -23.67 -17.63 -9.00
C PHE A 282 -24.69 -18.49 -9.75
N ALA A 283 -24.27 -19.67 -10.14
CA ALA A 283 -25.16 -20.67 -10.71
C ALA A 283 -26.25 -21.08 -9.69
N ASN A 284 -27.48 -21.24 -10.17
CA ASN A 284 -28.57 -21.74 -9.33
C ASN A 284 -28.26 -23.19 -8.92
N SER A 285 -27.89 -23.41 -7.64
CA SER A 285 -27.75 -24.74 -7.08
C SER A 285 -29.06 -25.13 -6.38
N THR A 286 -29.67 -26.20 -6.84
CA THR A 286 -30.81 -26.84 -6.15
C THR A 286 -30.37 -27.81 -5.06
N ARG A 287 -29.05 -28.06 -4.95
CA ARG A 287 -28.45 -28.98 -3.96
C ARG A 287 -27.98 -28.21 -2.73
N ILE A 288 -28.45 -28.62 -1.58
CA ILE A 288 -27.97 -28.16 -0.27
C ILE A 288 -26.54 -28.71 -0.09
N ASN A 289 -25.61 -27.87 0.39
CA ASN A 289 -24.19 -28.19 0.66
C ASN A 289 -23.27 -28.37 -0.57
N THR A 290 -23.59 -27.79 -1.72
CA THR A 290 -22.62 -27.71 -2.83
C THR A 290 -21.88 -26.38 -2.77
N SER A 291 -20.56 -26.42 -3.04
CA SER A 291 -19.76 -25.18 -3.18
C SER A 291 -20.34 -24.29 -4.29
N LEU A 292 -20.37 -22.99 -4.06
CA LEU A 292 -20.88 -22.00 -5.02
C LEU A 292 -19.97 -21.94 -6.26
N ILE A 293 -20.60 -21.80 -7.43
CA ILE A 293 -19.92 -21.62 -8.70
C ILE A 293 -20.30 -20.24 -9.25
N ALA A 294 -19.32 -19.35 -9.33
CA ALA A 294 -19.51 -18.05 -9.97
C ALA A 294 -19.63 -18.20 -11.48
N THR A 295 -20.59 -17.50 -12.08
CA THR A 295 -20.88 -17.49 -13.51
C THR A 295 -20.57 -16.15 -14.18
N GLY A 296 -20.29 -15.11 -13.40
CA GLY A 296 -19.99 -13.79 -13.93
C GLY A 296 -20.05 -12.70 -12.89
N ILE A 297 -19.97 -11.47 -13.39
CA ILE A 297 -20.02 -10.22 -12.61
C ILE A 297 -21.09 -9.30 -13.17
N GLU A 298 -21.94 -8.77 -12.30
CA GLU A 298 -22.78 -7.61 -12.58
C GLU A 298 -21.96 -6.34 -12.35
N TYR A 299 -22.09 -5.37 -13.26
CA TYR A 299 -21.38 -4.10 -13.17
C TYR A 299 -22.19 -2.94 -13.76
N GLY A 300 -21.78 -1.71 -13.44
CA GLY A 300 -22.44 -0.50 -13.90
C GLY A 300 -21.74 0.77 -13.45
N THR A 301 -22.46 1.88 -13.52
CA THR A 301 -22.00 3.20 -13.05
C THR A 301 -22.99 3.79 -12.06
N PRO A 302 -22.56 4.71 -11.17
CA PRO A 302 -23.47 5.35 -10.21
C PRO A 302 -24.50 6.29 -10.85
N VAL A 303 -24.25 6.76 -12.06
CA VAL A 303 -25.11 7.72 -12.76
C VAL A 303 -26.18 7.05 -13.63
N ASN A 304 -26.04 5.75 -13.90
CA ASN A 304 -26.99 4.99 -14.74
C ASN A 304 -27.53 3.79 -13.95
N THR A 305 -28.86 3.60 -14.02
CA THR A 305 -29.54 2.45 -13.39
C THR A 305 -29.34 1.15 -14.16
N THR A 306 -28.92 1.21 -15.43
CA THR A 306 -28.64 0.01 -16.23
C THR A 306 -27.48 -0.78 -15.65
N ARG A 307 -27.70 -2.09 -15.48
CA ARG A 307 -26.68 -3.06 -15.07
C ARG A 307 -26.36 -3.97 -16.24
N TYR A 308 -25.09 -4.30 -16.36
CA TYR A 308 -24.56 -5.20 -17.38
C TYR A 308 -23.97 -6.44 -16.72
N ILE A 309 -23.84 -7.52 -17.48
CA ILE A 309 -23.30 -8.78 -16.99
C ILE A 309 -22.12 -9.18 -17.87
N ALA A 310 -20.99 -9.44 -17.27
CA ALA A 310 -19.87 -10.13 -17.89
C ALA A 310 -19.90 -11.61 -17.44
N THR A 311 -19.90 -12.54 -18.40
CA THR A 311 -19.93 -13.98 -18.12
C THR A 311 -18.54 -14.53 -17.96
N ALA A 312 -18.28 -15.27 -16.86
CA ALA A 312 -17.05 -16.00 -16.61
C ALA A 312 -17.26 -17.49 -16.85
N THR A 313 -16.38 -18.10 -17.66
CA THR A 313 -16.44 -19.54 -17.95
C THR A 313 -15.53 -20.37 -17.06
N ARG A 314 -14.55 -19.74 -16.39
CA ARG A 314 -13.59 -20.41 -15.49
C ARG A 314 -13.60 -19.79 -14.09
N GLU A 315 -13.05 -18.62 -13.93
CA GLU A 315 -12.88 -18.01 -12.60
C GLU A 315 -13.25 -16.54 -12.59
N VAL A 316 -13.75 -16.09 -11.44
CA VAL A 316 -13.88 -14.68 -11.03
C VAL A 316 -12.81 -14.39 -10.01
N ILE A 317 -11.96 -13.38 -10.27
CA ILE A 317 -10.83 -13.01 -9.41
C ILE A 317 -11.06 -11.58 -8.91
N LEU A 318 -11.26 -11.42 -7.61
CA LEU A 318 -11.39 -10.12 -6.98
C LEU A 318 -9.99 -9.57 -6.70
N SER A 319 -9.72 -8.38 -7.21
CA SER A 319 -8.51 -7.57 -6.98
C SER A 319 -8.91 -6.12 -6.70
N ALA A 320 -10.06 -5.94 -6.04
CA ALA A 320 -10.64 -4.63 -5.77
C ALA A 320 -10.02 -3.93 -4.54
N GLY A 321 -9.06 -4.59 -3.88
CA GLY A 321 -8.35 -4.08 -2.72
C GLY A 321 -9.04 -4.37 -1.40
N SER A 322 -8.32 -4.14 -0.30
CA SER A 322 -8.73 -4.49 1.07
C SER A 322 -10.04 -3.84 1.54
N HIS A 323 -10.54 -2.80 0.88
CA HIS A 323 -11.82 -2.18 1.22
C HIS A 323 -12.96 -2.71 0.35
N ASN A 324 -12.75 -2.87 -0.95
CA ASN A 324 -13.82 -3.15 -1.90
C ASN A 324 -13.99 -4.66 -2.20
N SER A 325 -12.98 -5.49 -1.99
CA SER A 325 -13.13 -6.95 -2.16
C SER A 325 -14.08 -7.56 -1.12
N PRO A 326 -13.96 -7.27 0.20
CA PRO A 326 -14.97 -7.71 1.16
C PRO A 326 -16.34 -7.09 0.89
N GLN A 327 -16.43 -5.81 0.52
CA GLN A 327 -17.68 -5.17 0.12
C GLN A 327 -18.40 -5.95 -0.99
N LEU A 328 -17.67 -6.35 -2.03
CA LEU A 328 -18.26 -7.08 -3.16
C LEU A 328 -18.69 -8.50 -2.75
N LEU A 329 -17.97 -9.17 -1.86
CA LEU A 329 -18.39 -10.46 -1.30
C LEU A 329 -19.70 -10.31 -0.52
N GLU A 330 -19.80 -9.33 0.37
CA GLU A 330 -21.00 -9.06 1.17
C GLU A 330 -22.22 -8.70 0.31
N LEU A 331 -22.06 -7.79 -0.67
CA LEU A 331 -23.12 -7.46 -1.64
C LEU A 331 -23.57 -8.67 -2.46
N SER A 332 -22.72 -9.68 -2.57
CA SER A 332 -23.02 -10.94 -3.28
C SER A 332 -23.62 -12.01 -2.36
N GLY A 333 -23.87 -11.70 -1.08
CA GLY A 333 -24.43 -12.62 -0.11
C GLY A 333 -23.43 -13.55 0.58
N ILE A 334 -22.13 -13.23 0.53
CA ILE A 334 -21.02 -13.96 1.19
C ILE A 334 -20.47 -13.10 2.31
N GLY A 335 -20.69 -13.49 3.56
CA GLY A 335 -20.27 -12.74 4.74
C GLY A 335 -21.02 -13.19 5.98
N ASN A 336 -21.00 -12.36 7.02
CA ASN A 336 -21.76 -12.62 8.25
C ASN A 336 -23.26 -12.63 7.96
N ARG A 337 -23.92 -13.78 8.13
CA ARG A 337 -25.35 -13.98 7.84
C ARG A 337 -26.23 -12.94 8.53
N THR A 338 -26.03 -12.75 9.83
CA THR A 338 -26.88 -11.83 10.62
C THR A 338 -26.74 -10.39 10.12
N HIS A 339 -25.53 -9.98 9.79
CA HIS A 339 -25.26 -8.65 9.23
C HIS A 339 -25.92 -8.48 7.87
N LEU A 340 -25.73 -9.42 6.94
CA LEU A 340 -26.30 -9.37 5.59
C LEU A 340 -27.83 -9.34 5.60
N GLU A 341 -28.44 -10.23 6.39
CA GLU A 341 -29.92 -10.31 6.49
C GLU A 341 -30.52 -9.06 7.16
N SER A 342 -29.79 -8.40 8.07
CA SER A 342 -30.21 -7.10 8.65
C SER A 342 -30.30 -5.98 7.62
N LEU A 343 -29.51 -6.07 6.54
CA LEU A 343 -29.54 -5.15 5.40
C LEU A 343 -30.50 -5.59 4.27
N GLY A 344 -31.20 -6.72 4.44
CA GLY A 344 -32.09 -7.28 3.42
C GLY A 344 -31.34 -8.05 2.31
N ILE A 345 -30.06 -8.38 2.50
CA ILE A 345 -29.29 -9.21 1.58
C ILE A 345 -29.43 -10.68 2.01
N ARG A 346 -29.92 -11.52 1.09
CA ARG A 346 -29.97 -12.96 1.34
C ARG A 346 -28.56 -13.53 1.48
N SER A 347 -28.24 -14.08 2.64
CA SER A 347 -26.99 -14.83 2.82
C SER A 347 -27.05 -16.15 2.04
N ILE A 348 -26.10 -16.34 1.12
CA ILE A 348 -25.93 -17.57 0.34
C ILE A 348 -24.75 -18.41 0.85
N LEU A 349 -23.83 -17.76 1.56
CA LEU A 349 -22.70 -18.41 2.22
C LEU A 349 -22.35 -17.63 3.50
N ASP A 350 -22.51 -18.31 4.63
CA ASP A 350 -22.13 -17.76 5.93
C ASP A 350 -20.62 -17.90 6.11
N LEU A 351 -19.92 -16.77 6.01
CA LEU A 351 -18.48 -16.62 6.17
C LEU A 351 -18.20 -15.33 6.94
N PRO A 352 -18.42 -15.35 8.27
CA PRO A 352 -18.48 -14.14 9.09
C PRO A 352 -17.15 -13.35 9.15
N GLU A 353 -16.05 -13.96 8.74
CA GLU A 353 -14.73 -13.33 8.75
C GLU A 353 -14.47 -12.42 7.53
N VAL A 354 -15.38 -12.38 6.55
CA VAL A 354 -15.32 -11.41 5.45
C VAL A 354 -15.43 -10.00 6.02
N GLY A 355 -14.46 -9.16 5.71
CA GLY A 355 -14.37 -7.79 6.21
C GLY A 355 -13.64 -7.65 7.54
N GLU A 356 -13.44 -8.73 8.30
CA GLU A 356 -12.76 -8.71 9.59
C GLU A 356 -11.21 -8.69 9.43
N ASN A 357 -10.50 -8.45 10.54
CA ASN A 357 -9.04 -8.45 10.60
C ASN A 357 -8.36 -7.35 9.77
N LEU A 358 -9.03 -6.23 9.53
CA LEU A 358 -8.41 -5.07 8.88
C LEU A 358 -7.24 -4.56 9.72
N GLN A 359 -6.06 -4.48 9.12
CA GLN A 359 -4.82 -3.98 9.72
C GLN A 359 -4.31 -2.82 8.88
N ASP A 360 -3.74 -1.80 9.52
CA ASP A 360 -3.10 -0.68 8.83
C ASP A 360 -1.99 -0.09 9.71
N HIS A 361 -1.06 0.62 9.12
CA HIS A 361 0.00 1.33 9.81
C HIS A 361 -0.42 2.77 10.13
N LEU A 362 0.15 3.32 11.21
CA LEU A 362 0.02 4.73 11.56
C LEU A 362 1.37 5.44 11.45
N GLU A 363 1.34 6.72 11.06
CA GLU A 363 2.50 7.58 10.98
C GLU A 363 2.31 8.93 11.66
N TRP A 364 3.43 9.55 12.04
CA TRP A 364 3.51 10.89 12.62
C TRP A 364 4.63 11.68 11.98
N HIS A 365 4.37 12.93 11.66
CA HIS A 365 5.34 13.82 11.05
C HIS A 365 5.98 14.73 12.11
N GLN A 366 7.29 14.82 12.09
CA GLN A 366 8.08 15.74 12.91
C GLN A 366 8.85 16.69 12.00
N ASP A 367 8.65 18.01 12.16
CA ASP A 367 9.36 19.01 11.37
C ASP A 367 10.40 19.72 12.23
N PHE A 368 11.57 19.89 11.68
CA PHE A 368 12.72 20.59 12.27
C PHE A 368 13.07 21.78 11.40
N LEU A 369 12.99 22.98 11.99
CA LEU A 369 13.42 24.23 11.34
C LEU A 369 14.94 24.26 11.26
N LEU A 370 15.48 24.60 10.10
CA LEU A 370 16.91 24.78 9.91
C LEU A 370 17.37 26.20 10.23
N LYS A 371 18.64 26.34 10.65
CA LYS A 371 19.32 27.64 10.76
C LYS A 371 19.35 28.34 9.42
N GLU A 372 19.52 29.66 9.42
CA GLU A 372 19.49 30.45 8.18
C GLU A 372 20.75 30.27 7.32
N ASP A 373 21.90 30.02 7.96
CA ASP A 373 23.24 29.92 7.36
C ASP A 373 23.65 28.47 7.03
N VAL A 374 22.69 27.59 6.72
CA VAL A 374 22.97 26.19 6.39
C VAL A 374 23.64 26.07 5.01
N PRO A 375 24.58 25.11 4.84
CA PRO A 375 25.39 25.02 3.63
C PRO A 375 24.68 24.41 2.42
N TRP A 376 23.50 23.77 2.62
CA TRP A 376 22.80 23.04 1.56
C TRP A 376 21.34 23.44 1.50
N GLU A 377 20.81 23.49 0.28
CA GLU A 377 19.39 23.71 0.05
C GLU A 377 18.58 22.46 0.42
N THR A 378 17.35 22.70 0.91
CA THR A 378 16.29 21.69 1.01
C THR A 378 15.31 21.83 -0.16
N TRP A 379 14.39 20.89 -0.31
CA TRP A 379 13.35 21.00 -1.34
C TRP A 379 12.35 22.15 -1.05
N ASP A 380 12.45 22.83 0.08
CA ASP A 380 11.64 24.01 0.39
C ASP A 380 11.89 25.18 -0.57
N VAL A 381 13.09 25.29 -1.18
CA VAL A 381 13.39 26.33 -2.17
C VAL A 381 12.45 26.31 -3.39
N TYR A 382 11.88 25.16 -3.70
CA TYR A 382 10.91 24.99 -4.79
C TYR A 382 9.49 25.45 -4.42
N ARG A 383 9.26 26.00 -3.23
CA ARG A 383 8.05 26.77 -2.90
C ARG A 383 8.02 28.13 -3.59
N HIS A 384 9.18 28.66 -4.00
CA HIS A 384 9.26 29.86 -4.80
C HIS A 384 8.92 29.55 -6.25
N LYS A 385 7.90 30.23 -6.81
CA LYS A 385 7.35 29.96 -8.14
C LYS A 385 8.41 29.93 -9.25
N SER A 386 9.40 30.83 -9.20
CA SER A 386 10.47 30.86 -10.22
C SER A 386 11.38 29.64 -10.15
N ARG A 387 11.71 29.18 -8.95
CA ARG A 387 12.52 27.95 -8.73
C ARG A 387 11.74 26.73 -9.14
N ASP A 388 10.47 26.67 -8.82
CA ASP A 388 9.55 25.59 -9.17
C ASP A 388 9.41 25.44 -10.69
N VAL A 389 9.17 26.52 -11.41
CA VAL A 389 9.11 26.52 -12.89
C VAL A 389 10.45 26.05 -13.50
N GLY A 390 11.58 26.50 -12.95
CA GLY A 390 12.90 26.07 -13.39
C GLY A 390 13.11 24.57 -13.20
N ALA A 391 12.74 24.04 -12.04
CA ALA A 391 12.84 22.62 -11.71
C ALA A 391 11.89 21.77 -12.58
N TRP A 392 10.68 22.26 -12.84
CA TRP A 392 9.74 21.60 -13.74
C TRP A 392 10.30 21.49 -15.16
N ASN A 393 10.85 22.58 -15.71
CA ASN A 393 11.48 22.58 -17.04
C ASN A 393 12.71 21.66 -17.08
N GLN A 394 13.51 21.62 -16.02
CA GLN A 394 14.64 20.69 -15.88
C GLN A 394 14.16 19.24 -15.98
N TYR A 395 13.10 18.89 -15.25
CA TYR A 395 12.51 17.56 -15.32
C TYR A 395 11.97 17.22 -16.70
N LEU A 396 11.23 18.14 -17.34
CA LEU A 396 10.69 17.91 -18.68
C LEU A 396 11.78 17.67 -19.72
N THR A 397 12.91 18.38 -19.59
CA THR A 397 14.02 18.31 -20.56
C THR A 397 14.94 17.11 -20.30
N ASN A 398 15.35 16.89 -19.04
CA ASN A 398 16.43 16.00 -18.70
C ASN A 398 16.02 14.85 -17.78
N ARG A 399 14.78 14.84 -17.27
CA ARG A 399 14.32 13.89 -16.24
C ARG A 399 15.15 13.93 -14.96
N THR A 400 15.62 15.14 -14.56
CA THR A 400 16.46 15.35 -13.38
C THR A 400 15.87 16.38 -12.43
N GLY A 401 16.50 16.56 -11.27
CA GLY A 401 16.10 17.53 -10.25
C GLY A 401 15.04 17.01 -9.29
N VAL A 402 14.41 17.93 -8.56
CA VAL A 402 13.46 17.58 -7.48
C VAL A 402 12.22 16.84 -7.99
N TYR A 403 11.81 17.06 -9.23
CA TYR A 403 10.68 16.34 -9.81
C TYR A 403 11.00 14.89 -10.22
N ASN A 404 12.28 14.48 -10.18
CA ASN A 404 12.70 13.08 -10.23
C ASN A 404 12.97 12.50 -8.83
N ALA A 405 12.78 13.25 -7.76
CA ALA A 405 13.02 12.81 -6.40
C ALA A 405 11.82 12.08 -5.78
N SER A 406 12.11 11.22 -4.82
CA SER A 406 11.16 10.59 -3.90
C SER A 406 11.81 10.51 -2.51
N PRO A 407 11.13 10.09 -1.44
CA PRO A 407 11.79 9.86 -0.15
C PRO A 407 13.05 9.02 -0.32
N ALA A 408 14.17 9.43 0.33
CA ALA A 408 15.48 8.89 0.02
C ALA A 408 16.07 7.98 1.11
N SER A 409 15.55 8.04 2.33
CA SER A 409 16.12 7.36 3.49
C SER A 409 15.03 6.73 4.34
N LEU A 410 15.21 5.45 4.64
CA LEU A 410 14.40 4.64 5.53
C LEU A 410 15.26 4.06 6.65
N GLY A 411 14.65 3.82 7.80
CA GLY A 411 15.25 3.04 8.87
C GLY A 411 14.18 2.15 9.50
N PHE A 412 14.47 0.87 9.62
CA PHE A 412 13.56 -0.16 10.15
C PHE A 412 14.20 -0.82 11.36
N PHE A 413 13.51 -0.85 12.49
CA PHE A 413 14.12 -1.32 13.73
C PHE A 413 13.20 -2.18 14.59
N PRO A 414 13.71 -3.29 15.16
CA PRO A 414 13.13 -3.89 16.34
C PRO A 414 13.34 -2.97 17.55
N LEU A 415 12.44 -3.02 18.54
CA LEU A 415 12.51 -2.12 19.70
C LEU A 415 13.78 -2.32 20.52
N GLN A 416 14.33 -3.54 20.54
CA GLN A 416 15.56 -3.90 21.24
C GLN A 416 16.80 -3.17 20.73
N THR A 417 16.75 -2.58 19.54
CA THR A 417 17.87 -1.77 19.02
C THR A 417 18.14 -0.54 19.89
N PHE A 418 17.11 -0.03 20.56
CA PHE A 418 17.19 1.22 21.35
C PHE A 418 16.68 1.00 22.78
N PRO A 419 17.44 0.29 23.64
CA PRO A 419 16.99 -0.03 24.99
C PRO A 419 16.77 1.19 25.90
N GLU A 420 17.39 2.32 25.59
CA GLU A 420 17.13 3.59 26.26
C GLU A 420 15.76 4.23 25.89
N ALA A 421 15.19 3.85 24.75
CA ALA A 421 13.87 4.31 24.31
C ALA A 421 12.76 3.36 24.75
N PHE A 422 13.03 2.04 24.78
CA PHE A 422 12.02 1.01 24.97
C PHE A 422 12.37 0.03 26.07
N ASN A 423 11.54 -0.01 27.12
CA ASN A 423 11.52 -1.14 28.04
C ASN A 423 10.60 -2.24 27.48
N VAL A 424 11.16 -3.12 26.65
CA VAL A 424 10.38 -4.14 25.94
C VAL A 424 9.70 -5.11 26.91
N THR A 425 10.31 -5.43 28.04
CA THR A 425 9.72 -6.30 29.05
C THR A 425 8.44 -5.71 29.60
N GLU A 426 8.45 -4.45 30.00
CA GLU A 426 7.27 -3.74 30.52
C GLU A 426 6.17 -3.61 29.47
N LEU A 427 6.54 -3.29 28.22
CA LEU A 427 5.59 -3.21 27.10
C LEU A 427 4.90 -4.56 26.84
N VAL A 428 5.64 -5.67 26.92
CA VAL A 428 5.10 -7.03 26.74
C VAL A 428 4.19 -7.41 27.91
N GLU A 429 4.58 -7.14 29.15
CA GLU A 429 3.75 -7.44 30.34
C GLU A 429 2.41 -6.68 30.32
N GLU A 430 2.42 -5.45 29.83
CA GLU A 430 1.21 -4.65 29.68
C GLU A 430 0.33 -5.17 28.54
N LEU A 431 0.93 -5.45 27.40
CA LEU A 431 0.26 -6.06 26.26
C LEU A 431 -0.41 -7.38 26.66
N ASP A 432 0.28 -8.25 27.41
CA ASP A 432 -0.25 -9.53 27.88
C ASP A 432 -1.50 -9.34 28.75
N ARG A 433 -1.53 -8.31 29.60
CA ARG A 433 -2.70 -7.98 30.42
C ARG A 433 -3.89 -7.52 29.57
N GLU A 434 -3.63 -6.69 28.55
CA GLU A 434 -4.68 -6.22 27.63
C GLU A 434 -5.22 -7.36 26.76
N LEU A 435 -4.34 -8.22 26.22
CA LEU A 435 -4.73 -9.37 25.41
C LEU A 435 -5.54 -10.41 26.20
N ALA A 436 -5.18 -10.62 27.48
CA ALA A 436 -5.93 -11.53 28.36
C ALA A 436 -7.34 -11.04 28.69
N ALA A 437 -7.57 -9.73 28.65
CA ALA A 437 -8.88 -9.10 28.87
C ALA A 437 -9.72 -8.96 27.59
N ALA A 438 -9.11 -9.11 26.42
CA ALA A 438 -9.78 -8.91 25.12
C ALA A 438 -10.52 -10.16 24.65
N ASP A 439 -11.71 -9.97 24.07
CA ASP A 439 -12.43 -11.03 23.35
C ASP A 439 -11.87 -11.15 21.91
N LEU A 440 -10.95 -12.07 21.72
CA LEU A 440 -10.22 -12.25 20.47
C LEU A 440 -10.77 -13.44 19.68
N SER A 441 -10.98 -13.25 18.40
CA SER A 441 -11.27 -14.34 17.46
C SER A 441 -10.11 -15.35 17.40
N PRO A 442 -10.33 -16.61 16.98
CA PRO A 442 -9.27 -17.61 16.92
C PRO A 442 -8.08 -17.20 16.04
N ILE A 443 -8.34 -16.54 14.90
CA ILE A 443 -7.26 -16.05 14.04
C ILE A 443 -6.44 -14.96 14.77
N ARG A 444 -7.10 -14.05 15.48
CA ARG A 444 -6.41 -12.97 16.23
C ARG A 444 -5.54 -13.54 17.35
N LYS A 445 -6.03 -14.52 18.10
CA LYS A 445 -5.24 -15.21 19.12
C LYS A 445 -3.94 -15.77 18.52
N ARG A 446 -4.07 -16.48 17.39
CA ARG A 446 -2.90 -17.09 16.74
C ARG A 446 -1.93 -16.05 16.16
N GLN A 447 -2.43 -14.99 15.55
CA GLN A 447 -1.61 -13.88 15.05
C GLN A 447 -0.84 -13.22 16.21
N PHE A 448 -1.50 -12.95 17.32
CA PHE A 448 -0.86 -12.32 18.48
C PHE A 448 0.21 -13.20 19.14
N GLU A 449 -0.01 -14.51 19.24
CA GLU A 449 1.03 -15.44 19.70
C GLU A 449 2.29 -15.32 18.85
N ILE A 450 2.14 -15.28 17.53
CA ILE A 450 3.25 -15.16 16.58
C ILE A 450 3.93 -13.79 16.72
N GLN A 451 3.15 -12.71 16.67
CA GLN A 451 3.68 -11.33 16.76
C GLN A 451 4.37 -11.08 18.11
N ARG A 452 3.77 -11.54 19.22
CA ARG A 452 4.35 -11.43 20.56
C ARG A 452 5.69 -12.16 20.67
N ARG A 453 5.78 -13.38 20.17
CA ARG A 453 7.04 -14.13 20.14
C ARG A 453 8.10 -13.37 19.33
N GLN A 454 7.77 -12.89 18.13
CA GLN A 454 8.67 -12.11 17.29
C GLN A 454 9.12 -10.81 17.95
N LEU A 455 8.21 -10.13 18.67
CA LEU A 455 8.54 -8.95 19.48
C LEU A 455 9.59 -9.27 20.54
N ILE A 456 9.43 -10.36 21.29
CA ILE A 456 10.38 -10.77 22.33
C ILE A 456 11.73 -11.18 21.75
N GLU A 457 11.72 -11.89 20.62
CA GLU A 457 12.95 -12.31 19.92
C GLU A 457 13.76 -11.12 19.37
N GLY A 458 13.14 -9.97 19.11
CA GLY A 458 13.80 -8.76 18.63
C GLY A 458 14.42 -8.89 17.24
N LYS A 459 13.85 -9.76 16.37
CA LYS A 459 14.37 -10.03 15.03
C LYS A 459 13.52 -9.43 13.91
N VAL A 460 12.36 -8.87 14.28
CA VAL A 460 11.39 -8.32 13.34
C VAL A 460 11.20 -6.84 13.64
N THR A 461 11.14 -6.06 12.61
CA THR A 461 10.89 -4.61 12.67
C THR A 461 9.56 -4.31 13.34
N GLN A 462 9.56 -3.32 14.25
CA GLN A 462 8.36 -2.79 14.91
C GLN A 462 8.10 -1.34 14.52
N VAL A 463 9.16 -0.59 14.25
CA VAL A 463 9.10 0.86 13.99
C VAL A 463 9.91 1.22 12.76
N GLU A 464 9.46 2.28 12.08
CA GLU A 464 10.15 2.84 10.91
C GLU A 464 10.38 4.33 11.09
N VAL A 465 11.44 4.85 10.49
CA VAL A 465 11.65 6.28 10.25
C VAL A 465 11.95 6.53 8.78
N LEU A 466 11.25 7.53 8.22
CA LEU A 466 11.50 8.02 6.86
C LEU A 466 11.95 9.48 6.96
N PHE A 467 12.89 9.88 6.10
CA PHE A 467 13.45 11.23 6.11
C PHE A 467 13.23 11.95 4.78
N ILE A 468 12.78 13.19 4.87
CA ILE A 468 12.55 14.07 3.72
C ILE A 468 13.19 15.44 4.00
N PRO A 469 14.03 15.97 3.11
CA PRO A 469 14.62 17.29 3.24
C PRO A 469 13.66 18.41 2.78
N LYS A 470 12.49 18.50 3.44
CA LYS A 470 11.41 19.45 3.15
C LYS A 470 10.49 19.51 4.35
N GLY A 471 9.93 20.67 4.66
CA GLY A 471 8.90 20.81 5.69
C GLY A 471 7.48 20.71 5.16
N GLY A 472 6.51 20.55 6.07
CA GLY A 472 5.08 20.64 5.78
C GLY A 472 4.64 19.78 4.60
N ILE A 473 4.85 18.47 4.66
CA ILE A 473 4.42 17.55 3.62
C ILE A 473 2.90 17.58 3.53
N ALA A 474 2.35 17.52 2.31
CA ALA A 474 0.96 17.84 1.94
C ALA A 474 -0.14 17.25 2.85
N VAL A 475 0.09 16.07 3.44
CA VAL A 475 -0.88 15.38 4.31
C VAL A 475 -0.97 15.98 5.71
N SER A 476 -0.04 16.83 6.12
CA SER A 476 0.10 17.25 7.52
C SER A 476 -0.53 18.60 7.87
N ASN A 477 -0.93 19.41 6.88
CA ASN A 477 -1.55 20.75 7.05
C ASN A 477 -0.93 21.63 8.15
N TYR A 478 0.38 21.46 8.42
CA TYR A 478 1.06 22.25 9.44
C TYR A 478 1.57 23.56 8.83
N PRO A 479 1.31 24.70 9.48
CA PRO A 479 1.79 25.98 8.99
C PRO A 479 3.32 26.04 9.05
N ILE A 480 3.94 26.25 7.91
CA ILE A 480 5.37 26.49 7.78
C ILE A 480 5.64 27.94 7.39
N ILE A 481 6.83 28.42 7.69
CA ILE A 481 7.30 29.72 7.21
C ILE A 481 7.83 29.53 5.79
N PRO A 482 7.21 30.11 4.74
CA PRO A 482 7.53 29.79 3.34
C PRO A 482 8.98 30.09 2.93
N SER A 483 9.63 31.04 3.59
CA SER A 483 11.03 31.46 3.33
C SER A 483 12.08 30.65 4.08
N ARG A 484 11.68 29.70 4.91
CA ARG A 484 12.57 28.91 5.76
C ARG A 484 12.70 27.47 5.23
N SER A 485 13.83 26.85 5.55
CA SER A 485 14.15 25.46 5.21
C SER A 485 13.87 24.54 6.39
N TYR A 486 13.48 23.32 6.09
CA TYR A 486 13.10 22.30 7.07
C TYR A 486 13.64 20.92 6.71
N LEU A 487 13.71 20.07 7.74
CA LEU A 487 13.80 18.63 7.60
C LEU A 487 12.57 18.00 8.21
N THR A 488 12.02 16.97 7.60
CA THR A 488 10.92 16.18 8.17
C THR A 488 11.37 14.75 8.41
N ALA A 489 11.16 14.26 9.64
CA ALA A 489 11.17 12.85 9.95
C ALA A 489 9.72 12.36 10.08
N ILE A 490 9.40 11.27 9.40
CA ILE A 490 8.13 10.56 9.52
C ILE A 490 8.40 9.28 10.29
N THR A 491 7.67 9.06 11.36
CA THR A 491 7.80 7.91 12.24
C THR A 491 6.58 7.01 12.14
N PHE A 492 6.78 5.69 12.15
CA PHE A 492 5.71 4.71 11.95
C PHE A 492 5.74 3.64 13.02
N VAL A 493 4.55 3.09 13.32
CA VAL A 493 4.38 1.79 13.98
C VAL A 493 3.90 0.79 12.94
N LEU A 494 4.70 -0.26 12.72
CA LEU A 494 4.51 -1.19 11.60
C LEU A 494 3.88 -2.53 11.99
N ARG A 495 3.85 -2.86 13.27
CA ARG A 495 3.30 -4.11 13.78
C ARG A 495 2.28 -3.86 14.88
N PRO A 496 1.21 -3.09 14.60
CA PRO A 496 0.21 -2.80 15.62
C PRO A 496 -0.54 -4.08 16.03
N TYR A 497 -0.97 -4.12 17.29
CA TYR A 497 -1.89 -5.14 17.78
C TYR A 497 -3.35 -4.75 17.55
N SER A 498 -3.62 -3.48 17.34
CA SER A 498 -4.95 -2.97 16.99
C SER A 498 -5.37 -3.40 15.59
N THR A 499 -6.62 -3.84 15.47
CA THR A 499 -7.21 -4.26 14.20
C THR A 499 -8.69 -3.96 14.18
N GLY A 500 -9.26 -3.92 13.00
CA GLY A 500 -10.65 -3.60 12.80
C GLY A 500 -11.33 -4.35 11.67
N ASN A 501 -12.26 -3.68 11.00
CA ASN A 501 -13.11 -4.30 9.99
C ASN A 501 -13.52 -3.34 8.87
N VAL A 502 -14.08 -3.93 7.81
CA VAL A 502 -14.70 -3.23 6.68
C VAL A 502 -15.99 -3.94 6.32
N HIS A 503 -17.14 -3.27 6.49
CA HIS A 503 -18.44 -3.86 6.19
C HIS A 503 -19.32 -2.90 5.41
N ILE A 504 -20.23 -3.45 4.62
CA ILE A 504 -21.30 -2.66 3.99
C ILE A 504 -22.29 -2.16 5.06
N ASN A 505 -22.92 -1.02 4.78
CA ASN A 505 -24.02 -0.48 5.58
C ASN A 505 -25.28 -0.23 4.73
N SER A 506 -25.26 -0.66 3.48
CA SER A 506 -26.30 -0.42 2.48
C SER A 506 -26.25 -1.50 1.41
N THR A 507 -27.36 -1.71 0.73
CA THR A 507 -27.45 -2.53 -0.49
C THR A 507 -27.00 -1.79 -1.75
N ASP A 508 -26.74 -0.48 -1.65
CA ASP A 508 -26.23 0.30 -2.77
C ASP A 508 -24.75 -0.03 -3.01
N PRO A 509 -24.40 -0.65 -4.15
CA PRO A 509 -23.01 -1.03 -4.45
C PRO A 509 -22.08 0.15 -4.69
N PHE A 510 -22.62 1.36 -4.87
CA PHE A 510 -21.84 2.59 -5.05
C PHE A 510 -21.62 3.37 -3.75
N ALA A 511 -22.29 2.99 -2.68
CA ALA A 511 -22.01 3.53 -1.35
C ALA A 511 -20.65 3.02 -0.84
N ALA A 512 -19.88 3.90 -0.20
CA ALA A 512 -18.65 3.49 0.44
C ALA A 512 -18.94 2.53 1.62
N PRO A 513 -18.12 1.49 1.83
CA PRO A 513 -18.25 0.65 3.02
C PRO A 513 -17.88 1.44 4.29
N LEU A 514 -18.32 0.96 5.44
CA LEU A 514 -17.86 1.42 6.74
C LEU A 514 -16.46 0.85 6.98
N ILE A 515 -15.47 1.72 7.15
CA ILE A 515 -14.09 1.35 7.37
C ILE A 515 -13.73 1.69 8.82
N ASP A 516 -13.44 0.69 9.62
CA ASP A 516 -13.07 0.82 11.01
C ASP A 516 -11.73 0.10 11.28
N PRO A 517 -10.58 0.77 11.17
CA PRO A 517 -9.29 0.14 11.43
C PRO A 517 -9.04 -0.17 12.91
N GLY A 518 -9.83 0.40 13.82
CA GLY A 518 -9.67 0.21 15.26
C GLY A 518 -8.34 0.74 15.81
N TYR A 519 -7.80 1.83 15.25
CA TYR A 519 -6.49 2.36 15.62
C TYR A 519 -6.34 2.60 17.13
N ASN A 520 -5.19 2.18 17.68
CA ASN A 520 -4.82 2.34 19.09
C ASN A 520 -5.87 1.78 20.08
N GLN A 521 -6.50 0.65 19.74
CA GLN A 521 -7.33 -0.12 20.68
C GLN A 521 -6.51 -0.70 21.83
N PHE A 522 -5.26 -1.10 21.52
CA PHE A 522 -4.28 -1.54 22.52
C PHE A 522 -3.31 -0.39 22.83
N SER A 523 -3.02 -0.19 24.11
CA SER A 523 -2.13 0.89 24.58
C SER A 523 -0.69 0.70 24.10
N PHE A 524 -0.29 -0.54 23.81
CA PHE A 524 0.99 -0.88 23.22
C PHE A 524 1.28 -0.02 21.97
N ASP A 525 0.32 0.09 21.05
CA ASP A 525 0.53 0.77 19.77
C ASP A 525 0.83 2.26 19.96
N SER A 526 0.06 2.94 20.82
CA SER A 526 0.26 4.37 21.08
C SER A 526 1.53 4.63 21.88
N LYS A 527 1.86 3.78 22.86
CA LYS A 527 3.08 3.90 23.68
C LYS A 527 4.34 3.73 22.84
N VAL A 528 4.37 2.69 21.98
CA VAL A 528 5.48 2.50 21.04
C VAL A 528 5.61 3.71 20.12
N GLY A 529 4.50 4.22 19.58
CA GLY A 529 4.48 5.43 18.76
C GLY A 529 5.06 6.65 19.48
N ALA A 530 4.62 6.91 20.71
CA ALA A 530 5.09 8.05 21.52
C ALA A 530 6.59 7.95 21.86
N GLN A 531 7.05 6.78 22.30
CA GLN A 531 8.45 6.53 22.60
C GLN A 531 9.33 6.66 21.35
N TRP A 532 8.87 6.12 20.22
CA TRP A 532 9.58 6.22 18.95
C TRP A 532 9.69 7.65 18.43
N ALA A 533 8.60 8.39 18.46
CA ALA A 533 8.60 9.80 18.07
C ALA A 533 9.53 10.65 18.95
N LYS A 534 9.49 10.42 20.29
CA LYS A 534 10.41 11.08 21.22
C LYS A 534 11.87 10.75 20.93
N PHE A 535 12.19 9.49 20.67
CA PHE A 535 13.55 9.06 20.35
C PHE A 535 14.04 9.64 19.02
N THR A 536 13.19 9.69 18.01
CA THR A 536 13.51 10.30 16.71
C THR A 536 13.86 11.79 16.86
N ARG A 537 13.16 12.53 17.73
CA ARG A 537 13.54 13.92 18.07
C ARG A 537 14.93 13.98 18.71
N LYS A 538 15.26 13.07 19.64
CA LYS A 538 16.60 12.99 20.25
C LYS A 538 17.66 12.82 19.17
N VAL A 539 17.45 11.95 18.19
CA VAL A 539 18.37 11.75 17.06
C VAL A 539 18.52 13.01 16.21
N ALA A 540 17.41 13.70 15.90
CA ALA A 540 17.45 14.96 15.15
C ALA A 540 18.17 16.09 15.89
N GLN A 541 18.27 16.01 17.22
CA GLN A 541 19.00 16.93 18.09
C GLN A 541 20.40 16.43 18.47
N SER A 542 20.90 15.35 17.86
CA SER A 542 22.25 14.82 18.07
C SER A 542 23.14 15.07 16.85
N ASP A 543 24.47 15.17 17.12
CA ASP A 543 25.45 15.38 16.06
C ASP A 543 25.54 14.17 15.11
N PRO A 544 25.74 14.41 13.80
CA PRO A 544 26.05 15.72 13.18
C PRO A 544 24.84 16.53 12.68
N ILE A 545 23.62 15.97 12.58
CA ILE A 545 22.46 16.68 12.00
C ILE A 545 22.03 17.89 12.85
N ALA A 546 22.21 17.83 14.17
CA ALA A 546 21.88 18.91 15.10
C ALA A 546 22.59 20.24 14.79
N LYS A 547 23.76 20.21 14.12
CA LYS A 547 24.49 21.42 13.72
C LYS A 547 23.65 22.33 12.82
N TYR A 548 22.75 21.76 12.05
CA TYR A 548 21.92 22.44 11.06
C TYR A 548 20.53 22.79 11.59
N VAL A 549 20.05 22.09 12.63
CA VAL A 549 18.74 22.28 13.22
C VAL A 549 18.76 23.52 14.15
N GLU A 550 17.81 24.43 13.95
CA GLU A 550 17.54 25.55 14.85
C GLU A 550 16.61 25.11 15.98
N SER A 551 15.47 24.51 15.63
CA SER A 551 14.50 24.04 16.61
C SER A 551 13.54 22.99 16.02
N PRO A 552 13.00 22.08 16.85
CA PRO A 552 11.81 21.32 16.48
C PRO A 552 10.60 22.25 16.48
N VAL A 553 9.75 22.13 15.46
CA VAL A 553 8.55 22.95 15.31
C VAL A 553 7.27 22.13 15.34
N ARG A 554 7.35 20.87 14.99
CA ARG A 554 6.26 19.89 15.12
C ARG A 554 6.78 18.54 15.64
N PRO A 555 6.30 18.08 16.79
CA PRO A 555 5.60 18.88 17.80
C PRO A 555 6.51 19.99 18.35
N PRO A 556 5.95 21.00 19.05
CA PRO A 556 6.75 22.10 19.59
C PRO A 556 7.78 21.59 20.62
N VAL A 557 8.81 22.40 20.87
CA VAL A 557 9.90 22.05 21.80
C VAL A 557 9.40 21.74 23.23
N THR A 558 8.25 22.29 23.60
CA THR A 558 7.60 22.08 24.91
C THR A 558 6.99 20.68 25.10
N THR A 559 7.01 19.83 24.05
CA THR A 559 6.58 18.43 24.17
C THR A 559 7.72 17.62 24.74
N GLU A 560 7.70 17.31 26.06
CA GLU A 560 8.81 16.69 26.79
C GLU A 560 8.45 15.35 27.42
N THR A 561 7.28 15.26 28.09
CA THR A 561 6.85 14.04 28.78
C THR A 561 6.29 13.00 27.81
N LEU A 562 6.30 11.73 28.20
CA LEU A 562 5.69 10.66 27.39
C LEU A 562 4.19 10.87 27.19
N ASP A 563 3.49 11.39 28.19
CA ASP A 563 2.06 11.70 28.07
C ASP A 563 1.80 12.78 27.01
N GLN A 564 2.64 13.82 26.95
CA GLN A 564 2.55 14.86 25.91
C GLN A 564 2.86 14.28 24.52
N TRP A 565 3.77 13.33 24.41
CA TRP A 565 4.06 12.64 23.17
C TRP A 565 2.91 11.70 22.76
N ASP A 566 2.31 10.96 23.68
CA ASP A 566 1.13 10.14 23.40
C ASP A 566 -0.04 11.02 22.95
N ASP A 567 -0.25 12.15 23.60
CA ASP A 567 -1.24 13.14 23.22
C ASP A 567 -1.02 13.65 21.78
N PHE A 568 0.21 14.01 21.45
CA PHE A 568 0.59 14.43 20.09
C PHE A 568 0.33 13.29 19.09
N CYS A 569 0.76 12.07 19.38
CA CYS A 569 0.56 10.94 18.50
C CYS A 569 -0.93 10.65 18.26
N ARG A 570 -1.77 10.64 19.32
CA ARG A 570 -3.22 10.44 19.15
C ARG A 570 -3.90 11.56 18.37
N GLU A 571 -3.46 12.80 18.56
CA GLU A 571 -4.04 13.97 17.89
C GLU A 571 -3.59 14.09 16.43
N LYS A 572 -2.35 13.73 16.10
CA LYS A 572 -1.72 14.02 14.80
C LYS A 572 -1.46 12.77 13.95
N ALA A 573 -1.72 11.57 14.47
CA ALA A 573 -1.60 10.35 13.67
C ALA A 573 -2.39 10.44 12.37
N ILE A 574 -1.82 9.92 11.30
CA ILE A 574 -2.48 9.69 10.02
C ILE A 574 -2.24 8.26 9.56
N PRO A 575 -3.17 7.67 8.79
CA PRO A 575 -2.96 6.36 8.18
C PRO A 575 -1.84 6.41 7.15
N VAL A 576 -1.10 5.32 7.04
CA VAL A 576 -0.14 5.12 5.94
C VAL A 576 -0.82 4.53 4.69
N TRP A 577 -2.09 4.14 4.84
CA TRP A 577 -2.90 3.50 3.80
C TRP A 577 -2.33 2.13 3.36
N HIS A 578 -1.71 1.42 4.28
CA HIS A 578 -1.23 0.05 4.13
C HIS A 578 -2.29 -0.98 4.59
N ALA A 579 -3.55 -0.69 4.31
CA ALA A 579 -4.70 -1.49 4.71
C ALA A 579 -4.65 -2.90 4.11
N VAL A 580 -4.63 -3.95 4.99
CA VAL A 580 -4.54 -5.36 4.62
C VAL A 580 -5.48 -6.22 5.50
N GLY A 581 -5.65 -7.48 5.18
CA GLY A 581 -6.20 -8.48 6.10
C GLY A 581 -7.71 -8.71 6.05
N SER A 582 -8.48 -7.86 5.40
CA SER A 582 -9.95 -7.90 5.39
C SER A 582 -10.58 -9.13 4.71
N THR A 583 -9.77 -9.94 4.03
CA THR A 583 -10.13 -11.23 3.45
C THR A 583 -8.98 -12.23 3.69
N SER A 584 -8.56 -12.37 4.94
CA SER A 584 -7.34 -13.07 5.33
C SER A 584 -7.23 -14.49 4.77
N MET A 585 -6.05 -14.80 4.20
CA MET A 585 -5.63 -16.16 3.91
C MET A 585 -5.24 -16.86 5.23
N ALA A 586 -6.01 -17.85 5.64
CA ALA A 586 -5.74 -18.67 6.82
C ALA A 586 -6.57 -19.96 6.77
N PRO A 587 -6.25 -20.99 7.58
CA PRO A 587 -7.13 -22.14 7.74
C PRO A 587 -8.54 -21.73 8.17
N ARG A 588 -9.57 -22.36 7.57
CA ARG A 588 -10.96 -22.02 7.82
C ARG A 588 -11.36 -22.17 9.30
N ASN A 589 -10.82 -23.17 9.97
CA ASN A 589 -11.13 -23.48 11.36
C ASN A 589 -10.65 -22.42 12.38
N ILE A 590 -9.78 -21.52 11.96
CA ILE A 590 -9.33 -20.37 12.78
C ILE A 590 -9.90 -19.04 12.29
N GLY A 591 -10.72 -19.03 11.24
CA GLY A 591 -11.36 -17.83 10.73
C GLY A 591 -10.73 -17.27 9.45
N GLY A 592 -10.15 -18.13 8.60
CA GLY A 592 -9.71 -17.73 7.27
C GLY A 592 -10.88 -17.53 6.31
N VAL A 593 -10.78 -16.52 5.46
CA VAL A 593 -11.68 -16.26 4.32
C VAL A 593 -11.20 -17.00 3.08
N LEU A 594 -9.89 -17.11 2.91
CA LEU A 594 -9.23 -17.70 1.75
C LEU A 594 -8.38 -18.91 2.16
N ASP A 595 -8.34 -19.92 1.29
CA ASP A 595 -7.35 -20.98 1.39
C ASP A 595 -5.96 -20.49 0.91
N ASN A 596 -4.94 -21.35 1.01
CA ASN A 596 -3.57 -21.03 0.58
C ASN A 596 -3.40 -20.93 -0.95
N ARG A 597 -4.46 -21.09 -1.72
CA ARG A 597 -4.55 -20.85 -3.17
C ARG A 597 -5.35 -19.58 -3.48
N MET A 598 -5.70 -18.80 -2.47
CA MET A 598 -6.53 -17.59 -2.54
C MET A 598 -7.98 -17.85 -3.00
N VAL A 599 -8.48 -19.08 -2.90
CA VAL A 599 -9.88 -19.40 -3.19
C VAL A 599 -10.74 -19.09 -1.97
N VAL A 600 -11.86 -18.38 -2.18
CA VAL A 600 -12.84 -18.10 -1.13
C VAL A 600 -13.48 -19.39 -0.64
N TYR A 601 -13.38 -19.68 0.65
CA TYR A 601 -13.99 -20.89 1.23
C TYR A 601 -15.48 -20.98 0.91
N GLY A 602 -15.93 -22.18 0.53
CA GLY A 602 -17.31 -22.45 0.12
C GLY A 602 -17.60 -22.09 -1.34
N THR A 603 -16.62 -21.62 -2.11
CA THR A 603 -16.71 -21.43 -3.56
C THR A 603 -15.76 -22.38 -4.30
N GLN A 604 -16.01 -22.59 -5.61
CA GLN A 604 -15.11 -23.40 -6.44
C GLN A 604 -14.14 -22.54 -7.28
N ASN A 605 -14.57 -21.33 -7.66
CA ASN A 605 -13.92 -20.53 -8.70
C ASN A 605 -13.98 -19.01 -8.43
N VAL A 606 -14.06 -18.62 -7.16
CA VAL A 606 -13.88 -17.23 -6.74
C VAL A 606 -12.58 -17.12 -5.97
N ARG A 607 -11.69 -16.23 -6.40
CA ARG A 607 -10.46 -15.88 -5.66
C ARG A 607 -10.48 -14.43 -5.23
N VAL A 608 -9.75 -14.13 -4.16
CA VAL A 608 -9.36 -12.75 -3.83
C VAL A 608 -7.85 -12.67 -3.88
N VAL A 609 -7.33 -11.81 -4.75
CA VAL A 609 -5.89 -11.61 -4.95
C VAL A 609 -5.58 -10.13 -4.88
N ASP A 610 -5.39 -9.64 -3.68
CA ASP A 610 -5.02 -8.26 -3.35
C ASP A 610 -4.51 -8.14 -1.90
N ALA A 611 -4.33 -6.92 -1.42
CA ALA A 611 -3.84 -6.64 -0.07
C ALA A 611 -4.76 -7.22 1.03
N GLY A 612 -6.06 -7.39 0.77
CA GLY A 612 -7.01 -8.01 1.72
C GLY A 612 -6.64 -9.43 2.10
N SER A 613 -5.90 -10.16 1.24
CA SER A 613 -5.49 -11.54 1.49
C SER A 613 -4.34 -11.71 2.50
N ILE A 614 -3.58 -10.65 2.78
CA ILE A 614 -2.43 -10.68 3.70
C ILE A 614 -2.92 -10.95 5.13
N PRO A 615 -2.54 -12.07 5.76
CA PRO A 615 -3.12 -12.44 7.05
C PRO A 615 -2.50 -11.69 8.23
N ILE A 616 -1.20 -11.39 8.17
CA ILE A 616 -0.45 -10.57 9.14
C ILE A 616 0.29 -9.52 8.34
N ASN A 617 0.10 -8.25 8.68
CA ASN A 617 0.76 -7.15 7.98
C ASN A 617 2.29 -7.26 8.11
N VAL A 618 2.99 -6.88 7.04
CA VAL A 618 4.45 -6.87 7.00
C VAL A 618 4.97 -5.50 7.38
N ALA A 619 6.11 -5.43 8.03
CA ALA A 619 6.79 -4.19 8.39
C ALA A 619 7.51 -3.59 7.15
N ALA A 620 6.71 -3.25 6.15
CA ALA A 620 7.15 -2.71 4.87
C ALA A 620 6.05 -1.87 4.22
N HIS A 621 6.38 -1.13 3.17
CA HIS A 621 5.40 -0.54 2.26
C HIS A 621 4.84 -1.65 1.35
N THR A 622 3.56 -1.94 1.46
CA THR A 622 2.93 -3.21 1.07
C THR A 622 2.87 -3.48 -0.45
N VAL A 623 3.15 -2.48 -1.30
CA VAL A 623 2.96 -2.61 -2.77
C VAL A 623 3.79 -3.74 -3.39
N ALA A 624 5.07 -3.89 -2.97
CA ALA A 624 5.94 -4.96 -3.46
C ALA A 624 5.39 -6.34 -3.10
N THR A 625 4.91 -6.50 -1.87
CA THR A 625 4.29 -7.74 -1.39
C THR A 625 3.03 -8.08 -2.19
N VAL A 626 2.19 -7.09 -2.51
CA VAL A 626 0.97 -7.28 -3.31
C VAL A 626 1.30 -7.74 -4.73
N TYR A 627 2.34 -7.18 -5.35
CA TYR A 627 2.82 -7.64 -6.66
C TYR A 627 3.31 -9.10 -6.59
N ALA A 628 4.12 -9.44 -5.60
CA ALA A 628 4.65 -10.80 -5.43
C ALA A 628 3.53 -11.84 -5.19
N ILE A 629 2.50 -11.49 -4.40
CA ILE A 629 1.30 -12.31 -4.22
C ILE A 629 0.63 -12.58 -5.57
N ALA A 630 0.40 -11.55 -6.36
CA ALA A 630 -0.28 -11.67 -7.65
C ALA A 630 0.54 -12.46 -8.68
N GLU A 631 1.87 -12.32 -8.69
CA GLU A 631 2.78 -13.14 -9.50
C GLU A 631 2.68 -14.62 -9.11
N LYS A 632 2.74 -14.92 -7.82
CA LYS A 632 2.64 -16.28 -7.29
C LYS A 632 1.31 -16.95 -7.63
N VAL A 633 0.21 -16.22 -7.41
CA VAL A 633 -1.13 -16.76 -7.69
C VAL A 633 -1.36 -16.93 -9.19
N SER A 634 -0.81 -16.05 -10.03
CA SER A 634 -0.84 -16.21 -11.49
C SER A 634 -0.21 -17.54 -11.93
N ASP A 635 0.98 -17.85 -11.38
CA ASP A 635 1.67 -19.12 -11.67
C ASP A 635 0.88 -20.32 -11.15
N ALA A 636 0.27 -20.21 -9.96
CA ALA A 636 -0.58 -21.27 -9.42
C ALA A 636 -1.78 -21.56 -10.34
N ILE A 637 -2.49 -20.53 -10.81
CA ILE A 637 -3.63 -20.67 -11.75
C ILE A 637 -3.18 -21.36 -13.05
N ILE A 638 -2.06 -20.92 -13.62
CA ILE A 638 -1.53 -21.47 -14.88
C ILE A 638 -1.11 -22.93 -14.70
N ASN A 639 -0.45 -23.28 -13.61
CA ASN A 639 0.04 -24.64 -13.33
C ASN A 639 -1.09 -25.61 -13.02
N ASP A 640 -2.12 -25.21 -12.27
CA ASP A 640 -3.30 -26.03 -12.01
C ASP A 640 -3.97 -26.46 -13.31
N ARG A 641 -4.06 -25.58 -14.29
CA ARG A 641 -4.69 -25.85 -15.59
C ARG A 641 -3.85 -26.77 -16.46
N ARG A 642 -2.52 -26.66 -16.42
CA ARG A 642 -1.62 -27.60 -17.12
C ARG A 642 -1.80 -29.04 -16.61
N LEU A 643 -1.88 -29.23 -15.30
CA LEU A 643 -2.10 -30.55 -14.70
C LEU A 643 -3.47 -31.15 -15.08
N GLN A 644 -4.53 -30.33 -15.10
CA GLN A 644 -5.86 -30.79 -15.53
C GLN A 644 -5.89 -31.19 -17.00
N SER A 645 -5.23 -30.45 -17.90
CA SER A 645 -5.15 -30.79 -19.33
C SER A 645 -4.33 -32.05 -19.60
N LEU A 646 -3.25 -32.29 -18.84
CA LEU A 646 -2.47 -33.54 -18.94
C LEU A 646 -3.29 -34.73 -18.50
N ASN A 647 -4.04 -34.63 -17.39
CA ASN A 647 -4.88 -35.71 -16.89
C ASN A 647 -6.10 -35.99 -17.78
N SER A 648 -6.61 -35.02 -18.53
CA SER A 648 -7.70 -35.20 -19.50
C SER A 648 -7.22 -35.88 -20.79
N ASN A 649 -5.93 -35.76 -21.15
CA ASN A 649 -5.35 -36.38 -22.32
C ASN A 649 -4.85 -37.82 -22.06
N ILE A 650 -4.82 -38.24 -20.77
CA ILE A 650 -4.44 -39.60 -20.36
C ILE A 650 -5.69 -40.50 -20.16
N ARG A 651 -6.88 -39.94 -20.15
CA ARG A 651 -8.16 -40.63 -20.11
C ARG A 651 -8.77 -40.72 -21.50
#